data_4c622df1698e3e07781b3d6542f3942f
#
_entry.id   4c622df1698e3e07781b3d6542f3942f
#
_cell.length_a   1.000
_cell.length_b   1.000
_cell.length_c   1.000
_cell.angle_alpha   90.00
_cell.angle_beta   90.00
_cell.angle_gamma   90.00
#
_symmetry.space_group_name_H-M   'P 1'
#
loop_
_entity.id
_entity.type
_entity.pdbx_description
1 polymer ?
#
loop_
_entity_poly.entity_id
_entity_poly.type
_entity_poly.pdbx_seq_one_letter_code
_entity_poly.pdbx_strand_id
1 'polypeptide(L)'
;MSSVDLSAHTPMMRQYLSIKAEHPDALLFYRMGDFYEMFYDDARKAAQLLSITLTKRGTSAGEPIPMAGVPVQALEQYLARLVALGQSVAICEQIGDPATSKGPVERKVIRTITPGTLTDAQLLPEREDRPLAALVFSDAGRRGARTAPLVTLATVVAASGRCTLTTLPEAELEAEIERIGPGELLVSEAAARNKSVLLERLRLHARTAPVMPILARPDWQFDVARAGRTICEALGIQTLHATELQEDEAGQAAIGALLVYLGQNIGQPFRHLQPIERVRREAHIIIDQVARRNLELVRPLQEEQGPTLLSRMDVCATAAGSRLLRQWLLAPLQDRTAVHARQALVALLLERDMAQPIGRLLSQAADIERIASRIMLGSARPRELVALRDSLPVLGACVSQLQAQLDVPGTETEPAALAALQQLAQAADIDPAIGERLSATLLDEPATMIRDGGVIRPGFDAQLDELRDIDAGCDGFLAEMEARERERTGIATLKVGYNSVHGFYIEVGRSHADRIPTEYRRRQTLKAAERYITPELKAFEDKALSARERALARERALYEQLLTELAPHTPALQRLAAGLAHLDVCQAFAQVAGQSGWSRPGLLAVPGLLVKGGRHPVVEGMVEQFIANDCELTPQRRLLIITGPNMGGKSTYMRQAALIAILAWCGSFVPATACEVGPIDRIFTRIGASDDLAGGRSTFMVEMTEAAVIVNAATERSLVLVDEIGRGTSTFDGLSLAHAIARHLLVQRRCLTLFATHYFELTSLAAHEDAAVNLHLSATEHNGRIVFLHQVQPGPASKSHGLQVAKLAGLPAGLLRHAQTLLQALEENAADQGPQLDLFATETLQDSTVASDVPASDTQECENGGEPFSSLRADAAAQQVLDELRALDLDAITPRQAAEQLNRWREVLQPSGS
;
A
#
# COMPACT_ATOMS: atom_id res chain seq x y z
N MET A 1 -32.13 5.52 8.79
CA MET A 1 -32.33 5.11 10.20
C MET A 1 -33.60 5.77 10.69
N SER A 2 -34.58 4.98 11.19
CA SER A 2 -35.75 5.50 11.83
C SER A 2 -35.32 6.37 13.02
N SER A 3 -35.98 7.52 13.23
CA SER A 3 -35.72 8.44 14.35
C SER A 3 -35.82 7.67 15.66
N VAL A 4 -34.69 7.39 16.26
CA VAL A 4 -34.64 6.76 17.61
C VAL A 4 -35.32 7.75 18.56
N ASP A 5 -36.38 7.34 19.25
CA ASP A 5 -36.99 8.17 20.28
C ASP A 5 -36.02 8.31 21.46
N LEU A 6 -35.24 9.38 21.44
CA LEU A 6 -34.27 9.68 22.48
C LEU A 6 -34.87 9.93 23.85
N SER A 7 -36.18 10.20 23.95
CA SER A 7 -36.86 10.51 25.22
C SER A 7 -36.92 9.32 26.18
N ALA A 8 -36.98 8.11 25.64
CA ALA A 8 -37.08 6.86 26.43
C ALA A 8 -35.70 6.42 27.03
N HIS A 9 -34.60 7.07 26.63
CA HIS A 9 -33.27 6.70 27.07
C HIS A 9 -32.76 7.53 28.27
N THR A 10 -31.85 6.94 29.05
CA THR A 10 -31.19 7.65 30.16
C THR A 10 -30.35 8.84 29.62
N PRO A 11 -30.09 9.90 30.41
CA PRO A 11 -29.34 11.07 29.95
C PRO A 11 -27.98 10.75 29.30
N MET A 12 -27.27 9.78 29.86
CA MET A 12 -25.97 9.32 29.30
C MET A 12 -26.17 8.60 27.97
N MET A 13 -27.16 7.73 27.83
CA MET A 13 -27.42 7.02 26.58
C MET A 13 -27.95 7.97 25.50
N ARG A 14 -28.70 9.01 25.87
CA ARG A 14 -29.11 10.07 24.94
C ARG A 14 -27.89 10.78 24.35
N GLN A 15 -26.93 11.14 25.20
CA GLN A 15 -25.68 11.74 24.74
C GLN A 15 -24.89 10.80 23.82
N TYR A 16 -24.75 9.51 24.21
CA TYR A 16 -24.07 8.51 23.38
C TYR A 16 -24.75 8.34 22.01
N LEU A 17 -26.09 8.16 21.97
CA LEU A 17 -26.83 7.96 20.73
C LEU A 17 -26.81 9.20 19.82
N SER A 18 -26.83 10.41 20.41
CA SER A 18 -26.70 11.65 19.65
C SER A 18 -25.34 11.73 18.96
N ILE A 19 -24.25 11.48 19.69
CA ILE A 19 -22.89 11.47 19.12
C ILE A 19 -22.75 10.34 18.08
N LYS A 20 -23.30 9.16 18.36
CA LYS A 20 -23.27 8.04 17.40
C LYS A 20 -24.01 8.35 16.09
N ALA A 21 -25.08 9.13 16.15
CA ALA A 21 -25.80 9.55 14.95
C ALA A 21 -24.98 10.49 14.04
N GLU A 22 -24.04 11.25 14.61
CA GLU A 22 -23.09 12.08 13.87
C GLU A 22 -21.95 11.24 13.25
N HIS A 23 -21.66 10.06 13.82
CA HIS A 23 -20.59 9.14 13.40
C HIS A 23 -21.10 7.72 13.13
N PRO A 24 -22.06 7.52 12.20
CA PRO A 24 -22.76 6.23 12.04
C PRO A 24 -21.82 5.09 11.64
N ASP A 25 -20.81 5.36 10.82
CA ASP A 25 -19.91 4.38 10.24
C ASP A 25 -18.68 4.05 11.13
N ALA A 26 -18.45 4.81 12.21
CA ALA A 26 -17.31 4.62 13.10
C ALA A 26 -17.74 3.96 14.43
N LEU A 27 -16.91 3.07 14.97
CA LEU A 27 -17.07 2.56 16.34
C LEU A 27 -16.84 3.70 17.33
N LEU A 28 -17.82 4.00 18.19
CA LEU A 28 -17.71 5.10 19.15
C LEU A 28 -17.06 4.64 20.45
N PHE A 29 -15.81 5.06 20.66
CA PHE A 29 -15.06 4.85 21.89
C PHE A 29 -15.38 5.99 22.88
N TYR A 30 -16.29 5.72 23.80
CA TYR A 30 -16.85 6.71 24.70
C TYR A 30 -16.14 6.67 26.05
N ARG A 31 -15.43 7.74 26.44
CA ARG A 31 -14.63 7.80 27.67
C ARG A 31 -15.47 7.72 28.92
N MET A 32 -15.17 6.73 29.77
CA MET A 32 -15.81 6.50 31.07
C MET A 32 -14.74 6.17 32.12
N GLY A 33 -14.24 7.19 32.81
CA GLY A 33 -13.13 7.02 33.75
C GLY A 33 -11.86 6.46 33.07
N ASP A 34 -11.38 5.31 33.52
CA ASP A 34 -10.17 4.64 32.97
C ASP A 34 -10.45 3.71 31.79
N PHE A 35 -11.68 3.73 31.26
CA PHE A 35 -12.09 2.91 30.12
C PHE A 35 -12.68 3.74 29.01
N TYR A 36 -12.52 3.24 27.76
CA TYR A 36 -13.40 3.58 26.65
C TYR A 36 -14.45 2.50 26.51
N GLU A 37 -15.69 2.87 26.69
CA GLU A 37 -16.84 1.96 26.62
C GLU A 37 -17.58 2.14 25.30
N MET A 38 -18.03 1.03 24.75
CA MET A 38 -18.87 0.95 23.55
C MET A 38 -20.20 0.34 23.95
N PHE A 39 -21.29 0.78 23.30
CA PHE A 39 -22.64 0.32 23.61
C PHE A 39 -23.37 -0.17 22.37
N TYR A 40 -24.44 -0.95 22.57
CA TYR A 40 -25.33 -1.49 21.55
C TYR A 40 -24.57 -2.27 20.46
N ASP A 41 -24.76 -1.92 19.18
CA ASP A 41 -24.16 -2.63 18.05
C ASP A 41 -22.65 -2.43 17.98
N ASP A 42 -22.15 -1.26 18.40
CA ASP A 42 -20.70 -1.03 18.50
C ASP A 42 -20.05 -1.99 19.50
N ALA A 43 -20.72 -2.26 20.63
CA ALA A 43 -20.22 -3.22 21.62
C ALA A 43 -20.18 -4.65 21.06
N ARG A 44 -21.24 -5.08 20.36
CA ARG A 44 -21.30 -6.42 19.74
C ARG A 44 -20.20 -6.59 18.68
N LYS A 45 -20.08 -5.59 17.80
CA LYS A 45 -19.07 -5.56 16.73
C LYS A 45 -17.66 -5.55 17.28
N ALA A 46 -17.36 -4.69 18.26
CA ALA A 46 -16.06 -4.62 18.88
C ALA A 46 -15.70 -5.89 19.65
N ALA A 47 -16.66 -6.49 20.39
CA ALA A 47 -16.44 -7.75 21.10
C ALA A 47 -16.04 -8.89 20.13
N GLN A 48 -16.69 -8.96 18.96
CA GLN A 48 -16.38 -9.95 17.93
C GLN A 48 -15.00 -9.70 17.30
N LEU A 49 -14.72 -8.46 16.89
CA LEU A 49 -13.48 -8.12 16.17
C LEU A 49 -12.23 -8.17 17.05
N LEU A 50 -12.36 -7.77 18.32
CA LEU A 50 -11.24 -7.67 19.26
C LEU A 50 -11.12 -8.89 20.17
N SER A 51 -12.09 -9.82 20.14
CA SER A 51 -12.19 -10.96 21.07
C SER A 51 -12.22 -10.51 22.54
N ILE A 52 -12.94 -9.41 22.85
CA ILE A 52 -13.14 -8.91 24.21
C ILE A 52 -14.52 -9.30 24.75
N THR A 53 -14.68 -9.29 26.07
CA THR A 53 -15.90 -9.71 26.72
C THR A 53 -17.06 -8.74 26.47
N LEU A 54 -18.17 -9.25 25.95
CA LEU A 54 -19.43 -8.52 25.87
C LEU A 54 -20.16 -8.64 27.21
N THR A 55 -20.46 -7.52 27.85
CA THR A 55 -21.17 -7.42 29.12
C THR A 55 -22.50 -6.68 28.97
N LYS A 56 -23.22 -6.46 30.07
CA LYS A 56 -24.47 -5.68 30.12
C LYS A 56 -24.35 -4.60 31.18
N ARG A 57 -24.78 -3.38 30.87
CA ARG A 57 -24.76 -2.24 31.80
C ARG A 57 -26.17 -1.67 32.00
N GLY A 58 -26.88 -2.13 33.00
CA GLY A 58 -28.22 -1.63 33.31
C GLY A 58 -29.23 -1.81 32.17
N THR A 59 -30.28 -1.02 32.20
CA THR A 59 -31.35 -1.01 31.19
C THR A 59 -31.62 0.41 30.71
N SER A 60 -31.96 0.56 29.42
CA SER A 60 -32.42 1.82 28.84
C SER A 60 -33.53 1.53 27.83
N ALA A 61 -34.59 2.32 27.82
CA ALA A 61 -35.76 2.06 27.00
C ALA A 61 -36.37 0.65 27.22
N GLY A 62 -36.24 0.11 28.47
CA GLY A 62 -36.77 -1.21 28.82
C GLY A 62 -35.90 -2.41 28.48
N GLU A 63 -34.79 -2.21 27.77
CA GLU A 63 -33.91 -3.29 27.34
C GLU A 63 -32.51 -3.22 27.99
N PRO A 64 -31.85 -4.38 28.22
CA PRO A 64 -30.48 -4.41 28.69
C PRO A 64 -29.54 -3.76 27.68
N ILE A 65 -28.56 -2.93 28.13
CA ILE A 65 -27.60 -2.26 27.29
C ILE A 65 -26.38 -3.17 27.11
N PRO A 66 -26.14 -3.73 25.92
CA PRO A 66 -24.88 -4.43 25.61
C PRO A 66 -23.71 -3.45 25.72
N MET A 67 -22.61 -3.87 26.35
CA MET A 67 -21.44 -3.05 26.59
C MET A 67 -20.17 -3.87 26.40
N ALA A 68 -19.17 -3.27 25.79
CA ALA A 68 -17.80 -3.73 25.77
C ALA A 68 -16.88 -2.54 26.08
N GLY A 69 -15.72 -2.79 26.66
CA GLY A 69 -14.81 -1.70 27.02
C GLY A 69 -13.35 -2.09 26.92
N VAL A 70 -12.50 -1.10 26.65
CA VAL A 70 -11.05 -1.24 26.58
C VAL A 70 -10.39 -0.24 27.53
N PRO A 71 -9.32 -0.63 28.26
CA PRO A 71 -8.61 0.29 29.14
C PRO A 71 -7.96 1.42 28.36
N VAL A 72 -7.96 2.62 28.90
CA VAL A 72 -7.31 3.79 28.26
C VAL A 72 -5.83 3.56 27.99
N GLN A 73 -5.13 2.88 28.89
CA GLN A 73 -3.70 2.58 28.72
C GLN A 73 -3.42 1.63 27.55
N ALA A 74 -4.37 0.78 27.17
CA ALA A 74 -4.24 -0.17 26.08
C ALA A 74 -4.90 0.30 24.77
N LEU A 75 -5.43 1.52 24.72
CA LEU A 75 -6.18 2.08 23.59
C LEU A 75 -5.46 1.87 22.26
N GLU A 76 -4.18 2.23 22.17
CA GLU A 76 -3.41 2.20 20.93
C GLU A 76 -3.32 0.79 20.31
N GLN A 77 -3.20 -0.25 21.15
CA GLN A 77 -3.15 -1.65 20.68
C GLN A 77 -4.49 -2.09 20.08
N TYR A 78 -5.60 -1.70 20.69
CA TYR A 78 -6.94 -2.02 20.17
C TYR A 78 -7.27 -1.23 18.91
N LEU A 79 -6.86 0.04 18.84
CA LEU A 79 -6.99 0.86 17.64
C LEU A 79 -6.22 0.26 16.48
N ALA A 80 -4.96 -0.15 16.67
CA ALA A 80 -4.15 -0.80 15.65
C ALA A 80 -4.84 -2.03 15.05
N ARG A 81 -5.44 -2.87 15.89
CA ARG A 81 -6.18 -4.07 15.46
C ARG A 81 -7.44 -3.71 14.66
N LEU A 82 -8.23 -2.73 15.11
CA LEU A 82 -9.46 -2.32 14.43
C LEU A 82 -9.16 -1.69 13.07
N VAL A 83 -8.17 -0.81 13.02
CA VAL A 83 -7.74 -0.17 11.77
C VAL A 83 -7.16 -1.19 10.78
N ALA A 84 -6.40 -2.18 11.27
CA ALA A 84 -5.91 -3.28 10.43
C ALA A 84 -7.07 -4.11 9.83
N LEU A 85 -8.22 -4.17 10.52
CA LEU A 85 -9.45 -4.79 10.03
C LEU A 85 -10.34 -3.84 9.19
N GLY A 86 -9.82 -2.67 8.79
CA GLY A 86 -10.55 -1.69 7.98
C GLY A 86 -11.67 -0.94 8.72
N GLN A 87 -11.64 -0.91 10.07
CA GLN A 87 -12.67 -0.23 10.86
C GLN A 87 -12.24 1.19 11.22
N SER A 88 -13.23 2.10 11.21
CA SER A 88 -13.07 3.48 11.69
C SER A 88 -13.50 3.58 13.16
N VAL A 89 -12.79 4.41 13.93
CA VAL A 89 -13.04 4.60 15.37
C VAL A 89 -13.12 6.09 15.70
N ALA A 90 -14.24 6.53 16.30
CA ALA A 90 -14.42 7.88 16.82
C ALA A 90 -14.06 7.90 18.31
N ILE A 91 -13.06 8.70 18.69
CA ILE A 91 -12.60 8.85 20.08
C ILE A 91 -13.34 10.02 20.71
N CYS A 92 -14.13 9.71 21.72
CA CYS A 92 -14.96 10.65 22.45
C CYS A 92 -14.40 10.87 23.87
N GLU A 93 -13.95 12.09 24.15
CA GLU A 93 -13.36 12.52 25.43
C GLU A 93 -14.32 13.35 26.26
N GLN A 94 -14.07 13.37 27.57
CA GLN A 94 -14.75 14.22 28.52
C GLN A 94 -14.24 15.65 28.40
N ILE A 95 -15.16 16.62 28.35
CA ILE A 95 -14.84 18.05 28.35
C ILE A 95 -15.30 18.66 29.66
N GLY A 96 -14.39 19.35 30.36
CA GLY A 96 -14.64 19.97 31.66
C GLY A 96 -14.31 19.05 32.84
N ASP A 97 -14.43 19.65 34.06
CA ASP A 97 -14.10 18.97 35.32
C ASP A 97 -15.33 18.18 35.84
N PRO A 98 -15.21 16.86 36.06
CA PRO A 98 -16.29 16.05 36.66
C PRO A 98 -16.75 16.55 38.04
N ALA A 99 -15.87 17.21 38.81
CA ALA A 99 -16.19 17.67 40.15
C ALA A 99 -17.09 18.92 40.16
N THR A 100 -17.11 19.70 39.08
CA THR A 100 -17.89 20.96 38.98
C THR A 100 -19.17 20.81 38.14
N SER A 101 -19.39 19.67 37.50
CA SER A 101 -20.52 19.42 36.58
C SER A 101 -21.82 19.08 37.32
N LYS A 102 -22.91 19.84 37.09
CA LYS A 102 -24.27 19.57 37.60
C LYS A 102 -25.04 18.63 36.65
N GLY A 103 -24.47 17.44 36.30
CA GLY A 103 -25.10 16.48 35.39
C GLY A 103 -24.10 15.56 34.73
N PRO A 104 -24.46 14.81 33.66
CA PRO A 104 -23.48 14.05 32.89
C PRO A 104 -22.45 15.00 32.30
N VAL A 105 -21.16 14.72 32.56
CA VAL A 105 -20.05 15.49 31.98
C VAL A 105 -20.22 15.52 30.45
N GLU A 106 -20.04 16.69 29.86
CA GLU A 106 -20.08 16.83 28.40
C GLU A 106 -18.98 15.98 27.75
N ARG A 107 -19.33 15.34 26.64
CA ARG A 107 -18.38 14.53 25.85
C ARG A 107 -18.48 14.91 24.39
N LYS A 108 -17.33 14.98 23.76
CA LYS A 108 -17.22 15.32 22.33
C LYS A 108 -16.22 14.41 21.64
N VAL A 109 -16.50 14.08 20.38
CA VAL A 109 -15.52 13.42 19.54
C VAL A 109 -14.39 14.42 19.24
N ILE A 110 -13.19 14.08 19.68
CA ILE A 110 -11.98 14.90 19.46
C ILE A 110 -11.26 14.51 18.19
N ARG A 111 -11.41 13.25 17.77
CA ARG A 111 -10.72 12.70 16.61
C ARG A 111 -11.46 11.43 16.12
N THR A 112 -11.50 11.26 14.79
CA THR A 112 -11.90 9.99 14.17
C THR A 112 -10.67 9.37 13.50
N ILE A 113 -10.35 8.13 13.88
CA ILE A 113 -9.24 7.36 13.30
C ILE A 113 -9.81 6.42 12.26
N THR A 114 -9.32 6.52 11.02
CA THR A 114 -9.75 5.70 9.89
C THR A 114 -8.53 5.12 9.18
N PRO A 115 -8.64 4.04 8.40
CA PRO A 115 -7.49 3.41 7.73
C PRO A 115 -6.67 4.35 6.84
N GLY A 116 -7.29 5.38 6.24
CA GLY A 116 -6.64 6.35 5.36
C GLY A 116 -6.18 7.65 6.05
N THR A 117 -6.53 7.88 7.34
CA THR A 117 -6.20 9.13 8.05
C THR A 117 -5.21 8.93 9.20
N LEU A 118 -4.43 7.86 9.15
CA LEU A 118 -3.46 7.53 10.19
C LEU A 118 -2.27 8.48 10.20
N THR A 119 -1.95 9.01 11.37
CA THR A 119 -0.77 9.86 11.62
C THR A 119 0.10 9.36 12.77
N ASP A 120 -0.45 8.51 13.66
CA ASP A 120 0.26 7.97 14.80
C ASP A 120 1.23 6.86 14.38
N ALA A 121 2.49 6.97 14.82
CA ALA A 121 3.54 6.02 14.49
C ALA A 121 3.19 4.57 14.90
N GLN A 122 2.49 4.38 16.01
CA GLN A 122 2.15 3.04 16.53
C GLN A 122 1.00 2.36 15.76
N LEU A 123 0.24 3.14 14.98
CA LEU A 123 -0.88 2.62 14.18
C LEU A 123 -0.48 2.36 12.73
N LEU A 124 0.64 2.90 12.29
CA LEU A 124 1.13 2.79 10.91
C LEU A 124 2.18 1.68 10.78
N PRO A 125 2.13 0.86 9.72
CA PRO A 125 3.27 0.05 9.34
C PRO A 125 4.49 0.94 9.10
N GLU A 126 5.65 0.56 9.61
CA GLU A 126 6.85 1.40 9.48
C GLU A 126 7.29 1.54 8.02
N ARG A 127 7.27 0.44 7.26
CA ARG A 127 7.82 0.32 5.91
C ARG A 127 6.77 0.42 4.80
N GLU A 128 5.53 0.78 5.13
CA GLU A 128 4.44 0.95 4.16
C GLU A 128 3.70 2.26 4.38
N ASP A 129 3.22 2.84 3.28
CA ASP A 129 2.27 3.94 3.30
C ASP A 129 0.84 3.41 3.15
N ARG A 130 -0.11 4.13 3.75
CA ARG A 130 -1.56 3.90 3.56
C ARG A 130 -2.21 5.20 3.13
N PRO A 131 -2.19 5.53 1.84
CA PRO A 131 -2.76 6.78 1.35
C PRO A 131 -4.29 6.77 1.46
N LEU A 132 -4.86 7.94 1.70
CA LEU A 132 -6.25 8.24 1.45
C LEU A 132 -6.39 8.61 -0.01
N ALA A 133 -7.42 8.10 -0.71
CA ALA A 133 -7.67 8.36 -2.12
C ALA A 133 -9.04 9.01 -2.36
N ALA A 134 -9.17 9.81 -3.43
CA ALA A 134 -10.45 10.34 -3.90
C ALA A 134 -10.56 10.24 -5.42
N LEU A 135 -11.76 9.90 -5.90
CA LEU A 135 -12.08 9.76 -7.32
C LEU A 135 -13.05 10.85 -7.77
N VAL A 136 -12.73 11.44 -8.92
CA VAL A 136 -13.63 12.31 -9.67
C VAL A 136 -13.76 11.78 -11.09
N PHE A 137 -14.98 11.45 -11.51
CA PHE A 137 -15.28 10.96 -12.85
C PHE A 137 -15.56 12.19 -13.74
N SER A 138 -14.79 12.31 -14.82
CA SER A 138 -15.07 13.33 -15.83
C SER A 138 -16.14 12.78 -16.76
N ASP A 139 -17.30 13.41 -16.82
CA ASP A 139 -18.27 13.11 -17.87
C ASP A 139 -17.58 13.35 -19.22
N ALA A 140 -17.59 12.32 -20.07
CA ALA A 140 -17.08 12.44 -21.43
C ALA A 140 -17.84 13.58 -22.13
N GLY A 141 -17.30 14.76 -22.02
CA GLY A 141 -17.95 16.01 -22.40
C GLY A 141 -18.24 16.04 -23.88
N ARG A 142 -19.48 16.41 -24.20
CA ARG A 142 -20.06 16.74 -25.48
C ARG A 142 -20.26 15.58 -26.44
N ARG A 143 -21.54 15.32 -26.71
CA ARG A 143 -22.04 14.45 -27.79
C ARG A 143 -21.17 14.59 -29.04
N GLY A 144 -20.37 13.55 -29.34
CA GLY A 144 -19.61 13.45 -30.58
C GLY A 144 -18.15 13.04 -30.53
N ALA A 145 -17.47 13.08 -29.36
CA ALA A 145 -16.08 12.63 -29.26
C ALA A 145 -16.02 11.17 -28.79
N ARG A 146 -15.36 10.29 -29.54
CA ARG A 146 -15.01 8.89 -29.17
C ARG A 146 -13.84 8.83 -28.14
N THR A 147 -13.83 9.71 -27.16
CA THR A 147 -12.81 9.66 -26.11
C THR A 147 -13.28 8.75 -24.98
N ALA A 148 -12.41 7.84 -24.55
CA ALA A 148 -12.68 6.95 -23.39
C ALA A 148 -12.98 7.80 -22.14
N PRO A 149 -13.90 7.36 -21.27
CA PRO A 149 -14.20 8.06 -20.02
C PRO A 149 -12.93 8.13 -19.16
N LEU A 150 -12.63 9.34 -18.65
CA LEU A 150 -11.48 9.62 -17.81
C LEU A 150 -11.87 9.72 -16.34
N VAL A 151 -10.96 9.30 -15.48
CA VAL A 151 -11.08 9.41 -14.03
C VAL A 151 -9.86 10.12 -13.48
N THR A 152 -10.08 11.10 -12.61
CA THR A 152 -9.03 11.76 -11.85
C THR A 152 -8.95 11.14 -10.46
N LEU A 153 -7.79 10.63 -10.12
CA LEU A 153 -7.46 10.00 -8.83
C LEU A 153 -6.45 10.90 -8.12
N ALA A 154 -6.84 11.43 -6.97
CA ALA A 154 -5.95 12.11 -6.04
C ALA A 154 -5.65 11.20 -4.84
N THR A 155 -4.41 11.26 -4.32
CA THR A 155 -4.03 10.56 -3.08
C THR A 155 -3.29 11.47 -2.14
N VAL A 156 -3.48 11.28 -0.82
CA VAL A 156 -2.71 11.96 0.22
C VAL A 156 -2.29 10.94 1.28
N VAL A 157 -1.03 10.90 1.61
CA VAL A 157 -0.50 10.16 2.76
C VAL A 157 -0.56 11.07 3.98
N ALA A 158 -1.52 10.86 4.88
CA ALA A 158 -1.74 11.72 6.04
C ALA A 158 -0.51 11.87 6.96
N ALA A 159 0.31 10.81 7.05
CA ALA A 159 1.51 10.77 7.88
C ALA A 159 2.71 11.54 7.34
N SER A 160 2.75 11.86 6.03
CA SER A 160 3.86 12.58 5.40
C SER A 160 3.43 13.88 4.73
N GLY A 161 2.15 14.01 4.40
CA GLY A 161 1.62 15.13 3.61
C GLY A 161 1.85 14.97 2.10
N ARG A 162 2.45 13.86 1.64
CA ARG A 162 2.67 13.63 0.21
C ARG A 162 1.35 13.50 -0.53
N CYS A 163 1.21 14.30 -1.59
CA CYS A 163 0.00 14.37 -2.41
C CYS A 163 0.33 14.05 -3.86
N THR A 164 -0.38 13.09 -4.46
CA THR A 164 -0.26 12.78 -5.88
C THR A 164 -1.58 12.94 -6.60
N LEU A 165 -1.51 13.30 -7.88
CA LEU A 165 -2.66 13.46 -8.76
C LEU A 165 -2.41 12.76 -10.09
N THR A 166 -3.33 11.88 -10.49
CA THR A 166 -3.24 11.11 -11.74
C THR A 166 -4.58 11.18 -12.49
N THR A 167 -4.55 11.39 -13.80
CA THR A 167 -5.73 11.26 -14.66
C THR A 167 -5.52 10.08 -15.60
N LEU A 168 -6.49 9.17 -15.65
CA LEU A 168 -6.37 7.90 -16.38
C LEU A 168 -7.72 7.46 -16.99
N PRO A 169 -7.71 6.58 -18.01
CA PRO A 169 -8.92 5.93 -18.50
C PRO A 169 -9.61 5.09 -17.41
N GLU A 170 -10.93 5.14 -17.35
CA GLU A 170 -11.73 4.38 -16.36
C GLU A 170 -11.40 2.88 -16.37
N ALA A 171 -11.06 2.32 -17.53
CA ALA A 171 -10.69 0.91 -17.66
C ALA A 171 -9.39 0.52 -16.92
N GLU A 172 -8.53 1.49 -16.59
CA GLU A 172 -7.25 1.27 -15.93
C GLU A 172 -7.29 1.59 -14.43
N LEU A 173 -8.45 2.05 -13.94
CA LEU A 173 -8.62 2.47 -12.53
C LEU A 173 -8.35 1.34 -11.54
N GLU A 174 -8.81 0.12 -11.83
CA GLU A 174 -8.63 -1.03 -10.94
C GLU A 174 -7.16 -1.35 -10.71
N ALA A 175 -6.36 -1.34 -11.79
CA ALA A 175 -4.93 -1.58 -11.72
C ALA A 175 -4.17 -0.49 -10.94
N GLU A 176 -4.61 0.76 -11.07
CA GLU A 176 -4.00 1.89 -10.37
C GLU A 176 -4.34 1.91 -8.88
N ILE A 177 -5.60 1.63 -8.50
CA ILE A 177 -6.02 1.49 -7.10
C ILE A 177 -5.23 0.37 -6.41
N GLU A 178 -5.03 -0.77 -7.08
CA GLU A 178 -4.23 -1.86 -6.50
C GLU A 178 -2.74 -1.49 -6.38
N ARG A 179 -2.18 -0.77 -7.36
CA ARG A 179 -0.80 -0.28 -7.28
C ARG A 179 -0.57 0.63 -6.09
N ILE A 180 -1.49 1.54 -5.83
CA ILE A 180 -1.43 2.50 -4.74
C ILE A 180 -1.75 1.83 -3.40
N GLY A 181 -2.70 0.93 -3.36
CA GLY A 181 -3.18 0.24 -2.15
C GLY A 181 -3.73 1.20 -1.11
N PRO A 182 -4.70 2.08 -1.46
CA PRO A 182 -5.20 3.07 -0.52
C PRO A 182 -5.87 2.41 0.68
N GLY A 183 -5.73 3.06 1.85
CA GLY A 183 -6.43 2.65 3.06
C GLY A 183 -7.93 2.89 2.97
N GLU A 184 -8.34 3.94 2.24
CA GLU A 184 -9.74 4.33 2.01
C GLU A 184 -9.88 5.06 0.67
N LEU A 185 -11.07 4.97 0.08
CA LEU A 185 -11.42 5.62 -1.17
C LEU A 185 -12.66 6.50 -1.01
N LEU A 186 -12.54 7.79 -1.30
CA LEU A 186 -13.64 8.75 -1.27
C LEU A 186 -14.25 8.91 -2.66
N VAL A 187 -15.57 8.94 -2.72
CA VAL A 187 -16.35 9.24 -3.93
C VAL A 187 -17.50 10.17 -3.58
N SER A 188 -17.99 11.00 -4.52
CA SER A 188 -19.18 11.81 -4.28
C SER A 188 -20.43 10.91 -4.22
N GLU A 189 -21.48 11.35 -3.53
CA GLU A 189 -22.77 10.63 -3.48
C GLU A 189 -23.36 10.43 -4.88
N ALA A 190 -23.21 11.41 -5.76
CA ALA A 190 -23.63 11.29 -7.16
C ALA A 190 -22.83 10.19 -7.90
N ALA A 191 -21.50 10.16 -7.72
CA ALA A 191 -20.67 9.11 -8.31
C ALA A 191 -20.99 7.74 -7.71
N ALA A 192 -21.25 7.64 -6.41
CA ALA A 192 -21.62 6.37 -5.75
C ALA A 192 -22.90 5.78 -6.34
N ARG A 193 -23.90 6.63 -6.67
CA ARG A 193 -25.13 6.19 -7.35
C ARG A 193 -24.89 5.79 -8.80
N ASN A 194 -24.17 6.61 -9.57
CA ASN A 194 -24.03 6.45 -11.02
C ASN A 194 -23.01 5.36 -11.43
N LYS A 195 -22.05 5.06 -10.58
CA LYS A 195 -20.93 4.11 -10.83
C LYS A 195 -20.96 2.91 -9.88
N SER A 196 -22.11 2.55 -9.35
CA SER A 196 -22.25 1.50 -8.33
C SER A 196 -21.62 0.16 -8.75
N VAL A 197 -21.79 -0.26 -10.01
CA VAL A 197 -21.22 -1.51 -10.54
C VAL A 197 -19.68 -1.47 -10.54
N LEU A 198 -19.08 -0.37 -10.96
CA LEU A 198 -17.62 -0.20 -10.96
C LEU A 198 -17.08 -0.21 -9.53
N LEU A 199 -17.73 0.53 -8.62
CA LEU A 199 -17.33 0.60 -7.22
C LEU A 199 -17.46 -0.73 -6.50
N GLU A 200 -18.47 -1.53 -6.83
CA GLU A 200 -18.60 -2.90 -6.30
C GLU A 200 -17.49 -3.80 -6.83
N ARG A 201 -17.13 -3.69 -8.11
CA ARG A 201 -15.96 -4.39 -8.67
C ARG A 201 -14.68 -4.01 -7.92
N LEU A 202 -14.44 -2.73 -7.66
CA LEU A 202 -13.27 -2.27 -6.88
C LEU A 202 -13.25 -2.87 -5.46
N ARG A 203 -14.42 -3.00 -4.81
CA ARG A 203 -14.54 -3.68 -3.51
C ARG A 203 -14.18 -5.17 -3.58
N LEU A 204 -14.66 -5.85 -4.62
CA LEU A 204 -14.42 -7.29 -4.80
C LEU A 204 -12.98 -7.60 -5.21
N HIS A 205 -12.33 -6.74 -5.98
CA HIS A 205 -10.94 -6.91 -6.41
C HIS A 205 -9.92 -6.62 -5.31
N ALA A 206 -10.28 -5.84 -4.31
CA ALA A 206 -9.48 -5.67 -3.09
C ALA A 206 -9.48 -6.95 -2.21
N ARG A 207 -9.30 -8.12 -2.83
CA ARG A 207 -9.33 -9.46 -2.19
C ARG A 207 -8.18 -9.73 -1.21
N THR A 208 -7.30 -8.79 -1.02
CA THR A 208 -6.30 -8.86 0.05
C THR A 208 -6.85 -8.13 1.26
N ALA A 209 -7.17 -8.85 2.31
CA ALA A 209 -7.51 -8.24 3.60
C ALA A 209 -6.44 -7.19 4.01
N PRO A 210 -6.84 -6.02 4.52
CA PRO A 210 -8.21 -5.62 4.84
C PRO A 210 -8.96 -5.06 3.61
N VAL A 211 -10.25 -5.28 3.57
CA VAL A 211 -11.15 -4.70 2.55
C VAL A 211 -11.03 -3.18 2.58
N MET A 212 -10.70 -2.57 1.43
CA MET A 212 -10.62 -1.12 1.28
C MET A 212 -12.03 -0.49 1.40
N PRO A 213 -12.31 0.34 2.40
CA PRO A 213 -13.58 1.05 2.50
C PRO A 213 -13.74 2.06 1.36
N ILE A 214 -14.89 2.03 0.69
CA ILE A 214 -15.30 3.06 -0.28
C ILE A 214 -16.39 3.88 0.37
N LEU A 215 -16.10 5.16 0.60
CA LEU A 215 -16.97 6.08 1.34
C LEU A 215 -17.63 7.09 0.40
N ALA A 216 -18.95 7.08 0.34
CA ALA A 216 -19.72 8.12 -0.31
C ALA A 216 -19.72 9.38 0.56
N ARG A 217 -19.29 10.50 -0.01
CA ARG A 217 -19.25 11.80 0.68
C ARG A 217 -20.18 12.80 -0.01
N PRO A 218 -20.76 13.73 0.74
CA PRO A 218 -21.65 14.75 0.18
C PRO A 218 -21.02 15.49 -1.00
N ASP A 219 -21.78 15.73 -2.05
CA ASP A 219 -21.30 16.33 -3.31
C ASP A 219 -20.63 17.69 -3.09
N TRP A 220 -21.04 18.47 -2.05
CA TRP A 220 -20.41 19.76 -1.73
C TRP A 220 -18.93 19.65 -1.30
N GLN A 221 -18.44 18.47 -0.87
CA GLN A 221 -17.03 18.27 -0.57
C GLN A 221 -16.17 18.25 -1.84
N PHE A 222 -16.77 17.96 -2.97
CA PHE A 222 -16.15 17.96 -4.30
C PHE A 222 -16.38 19.27 -5.09
N ASP A 223 -16.87 20.32 -4.44
CA ASP A 223 -17.09 21.62 -5.07
C ASP A 223 -15.77 22.33 -5.37
N VAL A 224 -15.55 22.70 -6.65
CA VAL A 224 -14.30 23.27 -7.16
C VAL A 224 -13.97 24.62 -6.51
N ALA A 225 -14.96 25.50 -6.34
CA ALA A 225 -14.73 26.82 -5.78
C ALA A 225 -14.30 26.79 -4.30
N ARG A 226 -14.80 25.79 -3.56
CA ARG A 226 -14.41 25.54 -2.18
C ARG A 226 -13.05 24.84 -2.13
N ALA A 227 -12.83 23.86 -3.00
CA ALA A 227 -11.59 23.11 -3.09
C ALA A 227 -10.37 24.01 -3.31
N GLY A 228 -10.46 24.95 -4.24
CA GLY A 228 -9.38 25.89 -4.53
C GLY A 228 -8.91 26.69 -3.30
N ARG A 229 -9.84 27.14 -2.46
CA ARG A 229 -9.51 27.85 -1.20
C ARG A 229 -8.85 26.90 -0.18
N THR A 230 -9.41 25.72 0.01
CA THR A 230 -8.88 24.72 0.95
C THR A 230 -7.46 24.29 0.55
N ILE A 231 -7.18 24.12 -0.75
CA ILE A 231 -5.86 23.76 -1.27
C ILE A 231 -4.87 24.92 -1.02
N CYS A 232 -5.26 26.18 -1.32
CA CYS A 232 -4.43 27.34 -1.05
C CYS A 232 -4.05 27.47 0.44
N GLU A 233 -5.01 27.25 1.34
CA GLU A 233 -4.78 27.24 2.79
C GLU A 233 -3.82 26.10 3.21
N ALA A 234 -3.97 24.91 2.65
CA ALA A 234 -3.14 23.75 2.97
C ALA A 234 -1.69 23.89 2.48
N LEU A 235 -1.50 24.53 1.32
CA LEU A 235 -0.18 24.81 0.74
C LEU A 235 0.45 26.12 1.24
N GLY A 236 -0.30 26.96 1.96
CA GLY A 236 0.17 28.27 2.40
C GLY A 236 0.37 29.28 1.27
N ILE A 237 -0.36 29.14 0.15
CA ILE A 237 -0.31 29.99 -1.05
C ILE A 237 -1.57 30.85 -1.18
N GLN A 238 -1.49 31.98 -1.88
CA GLN A 238 -2.65 32.86 -2.06
C GLN A 238 -3.54 32.46 -3.23
N THR A 239 -2.96 31.87 -4.29
CA THR A 239 -3.69 31.49 -5.51
C THR A 239 -3.10 30.21 -6.11
N LEU A 240 -3.89 29.49 -6.90
CA LEU A 240 -3.45 28.29 -7.61
C LEU A 240 -2.66 28.59 -8.90
N HIS A 241 -2.45 29.85 -9.27
CA HIS A 241 -1.74 30.26 -10.51
C HIS A 241 -0.31 29.68 -10.61
N ALA A 242 0.32 29.44 -9.48
CA ALA A 242 1.67 28.85 -9.44
C ALA A 242 1.68 27.31 -9.46
N THR A 243 0.51 26.68 -9.57
CA THR A 243 0.35 25.22 -9.57
C THR A 243 -0.24 24.74 -10.90
N GLU A 244 0.04 23.51 -11.26
CA GLU A 244 -0.56 22.83 -12.42
C GLU A 244 -2.09 22.56 -12.25
N LEU A 245 -2.68 22.98 -11.12
CA LEU A 245 -4.08 22.74 -10.80
C LEU A 245 -5.03 23.82 -11.29
N GLN A 246 -4.54 24.97 -11.73
CA GLN A 246 -5.40 26.12 -12.06
C GLN A 246 -6.54 25.78 -13.02
N GLU A 247 -6.25 24.99 -14.05
CA GLU A 247 -7.22 24.58 -15.09
C GLU A 247 -7.77 23.16 -14.87
N ASP A 248 -7.36 22.47 -13.80
CA ASP A 248 -7.77 21.10 -13.51
C ASP A 248 -8.85 21.05 -12.43
N GLU A 249 -10.10 21.32 -12.82
CA GLU A 249 -11.25 21.29 -11.92
C GLU A 249 -11.45 19.93 -11.25
N ALA A 250 -11.20 18.82 -11.96
CA ALA A 250 -11.34 17.48 -11.42
C ALA A 250 -10.27 17.18 -10.37
N GLY A 251 -9.03 17.62 -10.61
CA GLY A 251 -7.93 17.54 -9.64
C GLY A 251 -8.21 18.40 -8.40
N GLN A 252 -8.69 19.63 -8.58
CA GLN A 252 -9.09 20.49 -7.46
C GLN A 252 -10.18 19.82 -6.61
N ALA A 253 -11.25 19.33 -7.25
CA ALA A 253 -12.35 18.67 -6.55
C ALA A 253 -11.89 17.44 -5.75
N ALA A 254 -11.04 16.58 -6.35
CA ALA A 254 -10.53 15.39 -5.70
C ALA A 254 -9.66 15.73 -4.48
N ILE A 255 -8.68 16.64 -4.63
CA ILE A 255 -7.79 17.06 -3.54
C ILE A 255 -8.58 17.80 -2.46
N GLY A 256 -9.51 18.68 -2.84
CA GLY A 256 -10.38 19.39 -1.91
C GLY A 256 -11.18 18.46 -1.02
N ALA A 257 -11.75 17.40 -1.57
CA ALA A 257 -12.47 16.37 -0.83
C ALA A 257 -11.55 15.63 0.18
N LEU A 258 -10.32 15.29 -0.22
CA LEU A 258 -9.33 14.68 0.67
C LEU A 258 -9.01 15.59 1.85
N LEU A 259 -8.73 16.87 1.59
CA LEU A 259 -8.34 17.82 2.64
C LEU A 259 -9.49 18.11 3.62
N VAL A 260 -10.73 18.22 3.12
CA VAL A 260 -11.92 18.37 3.97
C VAL A 260 -12.10 17.14 4.87
N TYR A 261 -11.99 15.95 4.29
CA TYR A 261 -12.12 14.70 5.05
C TYR A 261 -11.03 14.54 6.09
N LEU A 262 -9.77 14.80 5.74
CA LEU A 262 -8.64 14.81 6.68
C LEU A 262 -8.85 15.78 7.82
N GLY A 263 -9.23 17.03 7.52
CA GLY A 263 -9.48 18.04 8.53
C GLY A 263 -10.61 17.67 9.51
N GLN A 264 -11.67 17.06 9.01
CA GLN A 264 -12.78 16.57 9.84
C GLN A 264 -12.35 15.43 10.79
N ASN A 265 -11.56 14.50 10.30
CA ASN A 265 -11.14 13.33 11.11
C ASN A 265 -10.00 13.65 12.08
N ILE A 266 -9.07 14.53 11.70
CA ILE A 266 -7.96 14.96 12.56
C ILE A 266 -8.42 16.00 13.59
N GLY A 267 -9.54 16.69 13.34
CA GLY A 267 -10.07 17.73 14.20
C GLY A 267 -9.43 19.12 14.03
N GLN A 268 -8.59 19.30 13.01
CA GLN A 268 -7.93 20.56 12.65
C GLN A 268 -7.60 20.59 11.15
N PRO A 269 -7.41 21.81 10.56
CA PRO A 269 -7.04 21.92 9.16
C PRO A 269 -5.73 21.21 8.82
N PHE A 270 -5.68 20.51 7.70
CA PHE A 270 -4.48 19.82 7.23
C PHE A 270 -3.52 20.83 6.55
N ARG A 271 -2.42 21.19 7.22
CA ARG A 271 -1.49 22.27 6.81
C ARG A 271 -0.08 21.80 6.45
N HIS A 272 0.17 20.50 6.42
CA HIS A 272 1.48 19.94 6.07
C HIS A 272 1.47 19.24 4.71
N LEU A 273 0.59 19.69 3.81
CA LEU A 273 0.53 19.19 2.44
C LEU A 273 1.84 19.52 1.72
N GLN A 274 2.48 18.52 1.16
CA GLN A 274 3.62 18.70 0.26
C GLN A 274 3.16 19.25 -1.09
N PRO A 275 4.06 19.83 -1.90
CA PRO A 275 3.73 20.19 -3.27
C PRO A 275 3.07 19.03 -4.01
N ILE A 276 1.98 19.33 -4.72
CA ILE A 276 1.19 18.31 -5.39
C ILE A 276 1.95 17.78 -6.60
N GLU A 277 2.25 16.50 -6.59
CA GLU A 277 2.94 15.81 -7.66
C GLU A 277 1.93 15.28 -8.68
N ARG A 278 1.95 15.83 -9.91
CA ARG A 278 1.19 15.26 -11.03
C ARG A 278 1.95 14.06 -11.60
N VAL A 279 1.46 12.86 -11.33
CA VAL A 279 2.03 11.63 -11.86
C VAL A 279 1.60 11.48 -13.31
N ARG A 280 2.55 11.74 -14.24
CA ARG A 280 2.38 11.48 -15.66
C ARG A 280 2.70 10.01 -15.91
N ARG A 281 1.74 9.27 -16.44
CA ARG A 281 1.90 7.82 -16.65
C ARG A 281 3.04 7.50 -17.63
N GLU A 282 3.25 8.37 -18.61
CA GLU A 282 4.34 8.26 -19.59
C GLU A 282 5.74 8.43 -18.97
N ALA A 283 5.82 8.95 -17.74
CA ALA A 283 7.08 9.06 -17.00
C ALA A 283 7.52 7.73 -16.35
N HIS A 284 6.64 6.74 -16.27
CA HIS A 284 6.89 5.46 -15.60
C HIS A 284 6.58 4.27 -16.50
N ILE A 285 7.27 3.16 -16.25
CA ILE A 285 6.92 1.87 -16.85
C ILE A 285 5.63 1.37 -16.21
N ILE A 286 4.63 1.10 -17.05
CA ILE A 286 3.35 0.58 -16.59
C ILE A 286 3.50 -0.93 -16.39
N ILE A 287 3.37 -1.38 -15.15
CA ILE A 287 3.31 -2.79 -14.78
C ILE A 287 1.88 -3.06 -14.34
N ASP A 288 1.13 -3.87 -15.08
CA ASP A 288 -0.24 -4.16 -14.75
C ASP A 288 -0.38 -5.04 -13.49
N GLN A 289 -1.60 -5.21 -13.00
CA GLN A 289 -1.91 -6.01 -11.81
C GLN A 289 -1.41 -7.44 -11.93
N VAL A 290 -1.66 -8.06 -13.10
CA VAL A 290 -1.29 -9.45 -13.37
C VAL A 290 0.23 -9.60 -13.37
N ALA A 291 0.94 -8.66 -14.01
CA ALA A 291 2.39 -8.65 -14.05
C ALA A 291 3.01 -8.44 -12.66
N ARG A 292 2.51 -7.49 -11.86
CA ARG A 292 3.00 -7.28 -10.47
C ARG A 292 2.88 -8.54 -9.63
N ARG A 293 1.75 -9.24 -9.74
CA ARG A 293 1.48 -10.50 -9.04
C ARG A 293 2.38 -11.63 -9.55
N ASN A 294 2.39 -11.85 -10.88
CA ASN A 294 3.13 -12.95 -11.48
C ASN A 294 4.65 -12.80 -11.34
N LEU A 295 5.17 -11.58 -11.26
CA LEU A 295 6.57 -11.29 -11.00
C LEU A 295 6.92 -11.22 -9.51
N GLU A 296 5.95 -11.39 -8.61
CA GLU A 296 6.12 -11.35 -7.16
C GLU A 296 6.93 -10.13 -6.68
N LEU A 297 6.56 -8.94 -7.19
CA LEU A 297 7.32 -7.72 -6.90
C LEU A 297 7.31 -7.36 -5.41
N VAL A 298 6.12 -7.37 -4.79
CA VAL A 298 5.92 -6.91 -3.40
C VAL A 298 5.08 -7.88 -2.56
N ARG A 299 4.45 -8.86 -3.18
CA ARG A 299 3.66 -9.91 -2.52
C ARG A 299 3.91 -11.26 -3.19
N PRO A 300 4.03 -12.34 -2.42
CA PRO A 300 4.20 -13.68 -2.97
C PRO A 300 2.89 -14.22 -3.55
N LEU A 301 2.99 -15.19 -4.46
CA LEU A 301 1.83 -15.79 -5.17
C LEU A 301 1.07 -16.80 -4.31
N GLN A 302 1.77 -17.64 -3.56
CA GLN A 302 1.20 -18.85 -2.95
C GLN A 302 1.21 -18.88 -1.43
N GLU A 303 2.06 -18.10 -0.78
CA GLU A 303 2.23 -18.09 0.67
C GLU A 303 2.06 -16.68 1.24
N GLU A 304 1.57 -16.57 2.48
CA GLU A 304 1.51 -15.28 3.16
C GLU A 304 2.90 -14.67 3.41
N GLN A 305 3.97 -15.49 3.45
CA GLN A 305 5.36 -15.11 3.74
C GLN A 305 6.36 -15.79 2.79
N GLY A 306 6.22 -15.55 1.49
CA GLY A 306 7.20 -15.99 0.48
C GLY A 306 8.22 -14.89 0.13
N PRO A 307 9.36 -15.25 -0.49
CA PRO A 307 10.35 -14.27 -0.98
C PRO A 307 9.81 -13.50 -2.19
N THR A 308 9.98 -12.18 -2.17
CA THR A 308 9.59 -11.26 -3.24
C THR A 308 10.80 -10.47 -3.72
N LEU A 309 10.66 -9.73 -4.85
CA LEU A 309 11.71 -8.81 -5.27
C LEU A 309 11.96 -7.75 -4.18
N LEU A 310 10.89 -7.17 -3.61
CA LEU A 310 11.02 -6.20 -2.52
C LEU A 310 11.78 -6.78 -1.32
N SER A 311 11.40 -7.98 -0.83
CA SER A 311 12.07 -8.57 0.34
C SER A 311 13.56 -8.88 0.09
N ARG A 312 13.94 -9.14 -1.17
CA ARG A 312 15.35 -9.35 -1.57
C ARG A 312 16.13 -8.04 -1.60
N MET A 313 15.49 -6.95 -2.04
CA MET A 313 16.14 -5.64 -2.23
C MET A 313 16.09 -4.75 -1.00
N ASP A 314 15.15 -4.99 -0.06
CA ASP A 314 14.95 -4.13 1.12
C ASP A 314 15.94 -4.41 2.23
N VAL A 315 17.17 -3.98 2.01
CA VAL A 315 18.22 -3.86 3.01
C VAL A 315 18.42 -2.41 3.46
N CYS A 316 17.38 -1.58 3.25
CA CYS A 316 17.38 -0.19 3.66
C CYS A 316 17.55 -0.04 5.17
N ALA A 317 18.38 0.91 5.58
CA ALA A 317 18.65 1.23 6.97
C ALA A 317 17.51 1.99 7.64
N THR A 318 16.67 2.70 6.85
CA THR A 318 15.58 3.54 7.33
C THR A 318 14.22 3.06 6.83
N ALA A 319 13.17 3.32 7.59
CA ALA A 319 11.80 3.01 7.16
C ALA A 319 11.37 3.88 5.95
N ALA A 320 11.83 5.12 5.85
CA ALA A 320 11.58 6.00 4.73
C ALA A 320 12.21 5.46 3.43
N GLY A 321 13.45 4.92 3.49
CA GLY A 321 14.11 4.24 2.38
C GLY A 321 13.32 3.03 1.89
N SER A 322 12.85 2.17 2.81
CA SER A 322 12.01 1.01 2.45
C SER A 322 10.71 1.41 1.74
N ARG A 323 10.04 2.49 2.20
CA ARG A 323 8.85 3.03 1.53
C ARG A 323 9.16 3.53 0.11
N LEU A 324 10.26 4.24 -0.05
CA LEU A 324 10.70 4.76 -1.35
C LEU A 324 11.10 3.62 -2.30
N LEU A 325 11.83 2.61 -1.83
CA LEU A 325 12.20 1.42 -2.60
C LEU A 325 10.96 0.71 -3.16
N ARG A 326 9.95 0.50 -2.31
CA ARG A 326 8.69 -0.09 -2.74
C ARG A 326 8.02 0.71 -3.86
N GLN A 327 8.04 2.04 -3.77
CA GLN A 327 7.49 2.92 -4.81
C GLN A 327 8.27 2.78 -6.13
N TRP A 328 9.60 2.75 -6.09
CA TRP A 328 10.43 2.62 -7.28
C TRP A 328 10.21 1.28 -7.99
N LEU A 329 10.07 0.18 -7.25
CA LEU A 329 9.80 -1.13 -7.82
C LEU A 329 8.40 -1.23 -8.46
N LEU A 330 7.40 -0.53 -7.91
CA LEU A 330 6.03 -0.51 -8.45
C LEU A 330 5.84 0.47 -9.61
N ALA A 331 6.72 1.46 -9.75
CA ALA A 331 6.66 2.48 -10.79
C ALA A 331 8.10 2.88 -11.25
N PRO A 332 8.79 1.98 -11.98
CA PRO A 332 10.11 2.30 -12.52
C PRO A 332 10.04 3.49 -13.48
N LEU A 333 11.08 4.33 -13.50
CA LEU A 333 11.10 5.51 -14.34
C LEU A 333 11.28 5.15 -15.83
N GLN A 334 10.86 6.03 -16.74
CA GLN A 334 11.26 6.03 -18.16
C GLN A 334 12.31 7.09 -18.49
N ASP A 335 12.60 8.00 -17.55
CA ASP A 335 13.62 9.04 -17.73
C ASP A 335 15.03 8.44 -17.54
N ARG A 336 15.74 8.32 -18.67
CA ARG A 336 17.10 7.79 -18.70
C ARG A 336 18.07 8.63 -17.87
N THR A 337 17.89 9.95 -17.83
CA THR A 337 18.78 10.86 -17.11
C THR A 337 18.68 10.63 -15.59
N ALA A 338 17.45 10.53 -15.08
CA ALA A 338 17.20 10.25 -13.67
C ALA A 338 17.68 8.84 -13.28
N VAL A 339 17.44 7.83 -14.13
CA VAL A 339 17.93 6.46 -13.90
C VAL A 339 19.46 6.42 -13.88
N HIS A 340 20.11 7.10 -14.83
CA HIS A 340 21.57 7.18 -14.92
C HIS A 340 22.19 7.86 -13.69
N ALA A 341 21.53 8.92 -13.16
CA ALA A 341 21.99 9.58 -11.93
C ALA A 341 21.95 8.63 -10.71
N ARG A 342 20.89 7.80 -10.60
CA ARG A 342 20.82 6.76 -9.55
C ARG A 342 21.94 5.73 -9.73
N GLN A 343 22.12 5.19 -10.94
CA GLN A 343 23.18 4.23 -11.24
C GLN A 343 24.58 4.78 -10.95
N ALA A 344 24.83 6.07 -11.23
CA ALA A 344 26.10 6.73 -10.96
C ALA A 344 26.39 6.82 -9.44
N LEU A 345 25.34 7.11 -8.63
CA LEU A 345 25.46 7.12 -7.18
C LEU A 345 25.69 5.71 -6.62
N VAL A 346 24.97 4.69 -7.15
CA VAL A 346 25.18 3.28 -6.79
C VAL A 346 26.62 2.84 -7.15
N ALA A 347 27.12 3.21 -8.33
CA ALA A 347 28.50 2.93 -8.75
C ALA A 347 29.51 3.55 -7.78
N LEU A 348 29.35 4.83 -7.43
CA LEU A 348 30.20 5.52 -6.48
C LEU A 348 30.28 4.81 -5.12
N LEU A 349 29.10 4.41 -4.58
CA LEU A 349 29.00 3.69 -3.31
C LEU A 349 29.70 2.32 -3.35
N LEU A 350 29.64 1.64 -4.48
CA LEU A 350 30.25 0.33 -4.71
C LEU A 350 31.78 0.43 -4.89
N GLU A 351 32.22 1.29 -5.81
CA GLU A 351 33.63 1.45 -6.16
C GLU A 351 34.47 1.97 -5.00
N ARG A 352 33.86 2.73 -4.10
CA ARG A 352 34.53 3.27 -2.89
C ARG A 352 34.28 2.42 -1.64
N ASP A 353 33.62 1.28 -1.74
CA ASP A 353 33.22 0.42 -0.61
C ASP A 353 32.47 1.18 0.49
N MET A 354 31.63 2.14 0.08
CA MET A 354 30.91 3.04 0.99
C MET A 354 29.51 2.58 1.34
N ALA A 355 28.99 1.51 0.72
CA ALA A 355 27.62 1.05 0.97
C ALA A 355 27.37 0.72 2.46
N GLN A 356 28.22 -0.07 3.10
CA GLN A 356 28.06 -0.41 4.52
C GLN A 356 28.36 0.76 5.48
N PRO A 357 29.44 1.58 5.30
CA PRO A 357 29.66 2.76 6.11
C PRO A 357 28.47 3.74 6.10
N ILE A 358 27.94 4.04 4.92
CA ILE A 358 26.77 4.94 4.76
C ILE A 358 25.54 4.32 5.42
N GLY A 359 25.28 3.02 5.22
CA GLY A 359 24.15 2.32 5.87
C GLY A 359 24.20 2.41 7.39
N ARG A 360 25.39 2.34 8.02
CA ARG A 360 25.55 2.53 9.48
C ARG A 360 25.24 3.95 9.94
N LEU A 361 25.59 4.96 9.15
CA LEU A 361 25.21 6.34 9.46
C LEU A 361 23.71 6.51 9.32
N LEU A 362 23.12 6.05 8.21
CA LEU A 362 21.67 6.15 7.95
C LEU A 362 20.84 5.45 9.03
N SER A 363 21.33 4.36 9.61
CA SER A 363 20.60 3.65 10.68
C SER A 363 20.44 4.45 11.96
N GLN A 364 21.14 5.59 12.11
CA GLN A 364 20.99 6.53 13.21
C GLN A 364 19.85 7.54 12.96
N ALA A 365 19.38 7.65 11.73
CA ALA A 365 18.32 8.58 11.38
C ALA A 365 16.93 8.04 11.76
N ALA A 366 16.16 8.86 12.47
CA ALA A 366 14.74 8.60 12.72
C ALA A 366 13.90 8.88 11.46
N ASP A 367 12.60 8.52 11.53
CA ASP A 367 11.64 8.80 10.45
C ASP A 367 11.23 10.29 10.45
N ILE A 368 12.15 11.13 9.94
CA ILE A 368 11.99 12.60 9.91
C ILE A 368 10.71 13.00 9.17
N GLU A 369 10.37 12.31 8.08
CA GLU A 369 9.17 12.60 7.29
C GLU A 369 7.91 12.57 8.15
N ARG A 370 7.73 11.50 8.93
CA ARG A 370 6.58 11.33 9.82
C ARG A 370 6.64 12.22 11.05
N ILE A 371 7.85 12.51 11.58
CA ILE A 371 8.03 13.43 12.70
C ILE A 371 7.65 14.86 12.29
N ALA A 372 8.09 15.33 11.12
CA ALA A 372 7.77 16.66 10.59
C ALA A 372 6.26 16.88 10.46
N SER A 373 5.52 15.89 10.01
CA SER A 373 4.06 15.92 9.93
C SER A 373 3.42 16.03 11.32
N ARG A 374 3.92 15.26 12.30
CA ARG A 374 3.42 15.35 13.68
C ARG A 374 3.75 16.67 14.38
N ILE A 375 4.85 17.33 14.04
CA ILE A 375 5.14 18.71 14.48
C ILE A 375 4.02 19.64 13.99
N MET A 376 3.68 19.61 12.72
CA MET A 376 2.60 20.42 12.15
C MET A 376 1.23 20.14 12.76
N LEU A 377 1.00 18.88 13.17
CA LEU A 377 -0.24 18.45 13.84
C LEU A 377 -0.24 18.74 15.35
N GLY A 378 0.86 19.26 15.92
CA GLY A 378 0.99 19.46 17.35
C GLY A 378 0.98 18.16 18.18
N SER A 379 1.26 17.02 17.54
CA SER A 379 1.14 15.68 18.14
C SER A 379 2.48 14.94 18.26
N ALA A 380 3.59 15.58 17.87
CA ALA A 380 4.92 15.01 18.05
C ALA A 380 5.23 14.76 19.54
N ARG A 381 5.86 13.62 19.83
CA ARG A 381 6.21 13.21 21.20
C ARG A 381 7.60 13.71 21.56
N PRO A 382 7.90 13.93 22.87
CA PRO A 382 9.20 14.45 23.29
C PRO A 382 10.41 13.63 22.78
N ARG A 383 10.33 12.30 22.85
CA ARG A 383 11.39 11.41 22.34
C ARG A 383 11.57 11.46 20.82
N GLU A 384 10.50 11.77 20.07
CA GLU A 384 10.58 11.94 18.63
C GLU A 384 11.33 13.23 18.26
N LEU A 385 11.16 14.30 19.02
CA LEU A 385 11.92 15.54 18.81
C LEU A 385 13.41 15.38 19.17
N VAL A 386 13.74 14.58 20.18
CA VAL A 386 15.13 14.22 20.47
C VAL A 386 15.71 13.39 19.33
N ALA A 387 15.00 12.38 18.87
CA ALA A 387 15.40 11.58 17.71
C ALA A 387 15.55 12.42 16.43
N LEU A 388 14.67 13.42 16.22
CA LEU A 388 14.82 14.41 15.15
C LEU A 388 16.13 15.19 15.29
N ARG A 389 16.40 15.77 16.47
CA ARG A 389 17.63 16.52 16.78
C ARG A 389 18.87 15.71 16.39
N ASP A 390 18.91 14.45 16.83
CA ASP A 390 20.06 13.56 16.61
C ASP A 390 20.18 13.13 15.13
N SER A 391 19.08 13.18 14.37
CA SER A 391 19.03 12.82 12.94
C SER A 391 19.43 13.97 12.01
N LEU A 392 19.33 15.23 12.43
CA LEU A 392 19.60 16.40 11.56
C LEU A 392 20.98 16.37 10.90
N PRO A 393 22.08 15.99 11.57
CA PRO A 393 23.42 15.99 10.97
C PRO A 393 23.70 14.76 10.09
N VAL A 394 22.85 13.71 10.11
CA VAL A 394 23.18 12.40 9.51
C VAL A 394 23.42 12.50 8.00
N LEU A 395 22.55 13.18 7.25
CA LEU A 395 22.71 13.32 5.80
C LEU A 395 23.98 14.11 5.46
N GLY A 396 24.23 15.19 6.17
CA GLY A 396 25.45 16.00 6.01
C GLY A 396 26.71 15.19 6.29
N ALA A 397 26.72 14.33 7.31
CA ALA A 397 27.81 13.41 7.61
C ALA A 397 28.01 12.38 6.48
N CYS A 398 26.93 11.81 5.94
CA CYS A 398 27.00 10.90 4.80
C CYS A 398 27.61 11.59 3.57
N VAL A 399 27.13 12.79 3.23
CA VAL A 399 27.61 13.57 2.09
C VAL A 399 29.10 13.94 2.28
N SER A 400 29.50 14.42 3.46
CA SER A 400 30.89 14.75 3.77
C SER A 400 31.81 13.54 3.65
N GLN A 401 31.35 12.38 4.12
CA GLN A 401 32.10 11.14 4.02
C GLN A 401 32.27 10.68 2.55
N LEU A 402 31.24 10.83 1.72
CA LEU A 402 31.32 10.53 0.28
C LEU A 402 32.22 11.54 -0.44
N GLN A 403 32.12 12.84 -0.14
CA GLN A 403 32.97 13.88 -0.71
C GLN A 403 34.46 13.64 -0.40
N ALA A 404 34.79 13.23 0.82
CA ALA A 404 36.17 12.89 1.19
C ALA A 404 36.77 11.74 0.35
N GLN A 405 35.93 10.89 -0.23
CA GLN A 405 36.37 9.82 -1.13
C GLN A 405 36.56 10.30 -2.60
N LEU A 406 36.08 11.50 -2.94
CA LEU A 406 36.31 12.05 -4.29
C LEU A 406 37.73 12.58 -4.50
N ASP A 407 38.38 13.01 -3.41
CA ASP A 407 39.74 13.60 -3.46
C ASP A 407 40.84 12.53 -3.57
N VAL A 408 40.52 11.26 -3.69
CA VAL A 408 41.51 10.17 -3.84
C VAL A 408 42.10 10.21 -5.24
N PRO A 409 43.43 10.41 -5.39
CA PRO A 409 44.09 10.52 -6.68
C PRO A 409 43.90 9.27 -7.55
N GLY A 410 43.62 9.45 -8.85
CA GLY A 410 43.57 8.39 -9.85
C GLY A 410 42.20 7.80 -10.17
N THR A 411 41.12 8.38 -9.68
CA THR A 411 39.75 7.92 -10.01
C THR A 411 38.90 9.11 -10.42
N GLU A 412 38.53 9.16 -11.72
CA GLU A 412 37.58 10.15 -12.21
C GLU A 412 36.17 9.78 -11.71
N THR A 413 35.52 10.75 -11.08
CA THR A 413 34.11 10.58 -10.63
C THR A 413 33.19 11.07 -11.75
N GLU A 414 32.20 10.28 -12.06
CA GLU A 414 31.18 10.57 -13.06
C GLU A 414 30.42 11.87 -12.76
N PRO A 415 30.22 12.81 -13.73
CA PRO A 415 29.50 14.07 -13.50
C PRO A 415 28.10 13.89 -12.93
N ALA A 416 27.40 12.80 -13.29
CA ALA A 416 26.08 12.47 -12.76
C ALA A 416 26.11 12.14 -11.25
N ALA A 417 27.15 11.46 -10.76
CA ALA A 417 27.34 11.20 -9.34
C ALA A 417 27.63 12.49 -8.55
N LEU A 418 28.45 13.38 -9.12
CA LEU A 418 28.71 14.70 -8.52
C LEU A 418 27.43 15.54 -8.40
N ALA A 419 26.61 15.57 -9.46
CA ALA A 419 25.32 16.27 -9.43
C ALA A 419 24.36 15.68 -8.37
N ALA A 420 24.31 14.35 -8.25
CA ALA A 420 23.54 13.68 -7.21
C ALA A 420 24.02 14.04 -5.80
N LEU A 421 25.34 14.05 -5.56
CA LEU A 421 25.92 14.48 -4.28
C LEU A 421 25.63 15.94 -3.97
N GLN A 422 25.63 16.83 -4.96
CA GLN A 422 25.24 18.24 -4.77
C GLN A 422 23.77 18.37 -4.35
N GLN A 423 22.87 17.60 -4.95
CA GLN A 423 21.47 17.58 -4.55
C GLN A 423 21.27 17.08 -3.11
N LEU A 424 22.01 16.04 -2.71
CA LEU A 424 22.00 15.53 -1.34
C LEU A 424 22.59 16.56 -0.37
N ALA A 425 23.65 17.28 -0.74
CA ALA A 425 24.23 18.37 0.07
C ALA A 425 23.22 19.52 0.27
N GLN A 426 22.47 19.91 -0.76
CA GLN A 426 21.42 20.90 -0.66
C GLN A 426 20.24 20.42 0.23
N ALA A 427 19.91 19.13 0.17
CA ALA A 427 18.89 18.55 1.07
C ALA A 427 19.36 18.48 2.52
N ALA A 428 20.67 18.35 2.77
CA ALA A 428 21.29 18.33 4.08
C ALA A 428 21.48 19.74 4.69
N ASP A 429 21.30 20.80 3.90
CA ASP A 429 21.45 22.19 4.36
C ASP A 429 20.22 22.59 5.19
N ILE A 430 20.33 22.35 6.50
CA ILE A 430 19.31 22.63 7.51
C ILE A 430 19.85 23.74 8.45
N ASP A 431 18.99 24.69 8.80
CA ASP A 431 19.32 25.75 9.75
C ASP A 431 19.79 25.14 11.09
N PRO A 432 21.05 25.35 11.49
CA PRO A 432 21.59 24.83 12.75
C PRO A 432 20.79 25.24 13.99
N ALA A 433 20.11 26.40 13.93
CA ALA A 433 19.28 26.91 15.01
C ALA A 433 18.18 25.92 15.44
N ILE A 434 17.70 25.05 14.53
CA ILE A 434 16.73 24.01 14.85
C ILE A 434 17.33 23.02 15.86
N GLY A 435 18.52 22.50 15.59
CA GLY A 435 19.21 21.56 16.47
C GLY A 435 19.60 22.18 17.79
N GLU A 436 20.10 23.45 17.78
CA GLU A 436 20.44 24.22 18.98
C GLU A 436 19.19 24.45 19.84
N ARG A 437 18.06 24.84 19.24
CA ARG A 437 16.79 25.07 19.93
C ARG A 437 16.28 23.80 20.61
N LEU A 438 16.28 22.65 19.89
CA LEU A 438 15.90 21.36 20.46
C LEU A 438 16.81 20.98 21.64
N SER A 439 18.13 21.14 21.50
CA SER A 439 19.12 20.82 22.54
C SER A 439 18.99 21.70 23.75
N ALA A 440 18.71 22.98 23.56
CA ALA A 440 18.52 23.93 24.65
C ALA A 440 17.22 23.66 25.43
N THR A 441 16.16 23.19 24.74
CA THR A 441 14.83 23.07 25.33
C THR A 441 14.61 21.72 26.00
N LEU A 442 15.03 20.62 25.33
CA LEU A 442 14.68 19.27 25.73
C LEU A 442 15.76 18.57 26.56
N LEU A 443 15.35 17.72 27.48
CA LEU A 443 16.23 16.72 28.10
C LEU A 443 16.72 15.71 27.02
N ASP A 444 17.88 15.11 27.27
CA ASP A 444 18.41 14.07 26.38
C ASP A 444 17.59 12.78 26.44
N GLU A 445 17.04 12.47 27.61
CA GLU A 445 16.12 11.35 27.85
C GLU A 445 14.80 11.86 28.44
N PRO A 446 13.92 12.48 27.64
CA PRO A 446 12.66 13.01 28.15
C PRO A 446 11.65 11.88 28.42
N ALA A 447 10.65 12.20 29.24
CA ALA A 447 9.51 11.33 29.43
C ALA A 447 8.81 11.01 28.07
N THR A 448 8.15 9.86 28.01
CA THR A 448 7.48 9.44 26.77
C THR A 448 6.31 10.35 26.40
N MET A 449 5.60 10.86 27.39
CA MET A 449 4.44 11.73 27.21
C MET A 449 4.62 13.02 28.02
N ILE A 450 4.24 14.16 27.42
CA ILE A 450 4.32 15.49 28.07
C ILE A 450 3.53 15.56 29.38
N ARG A 451 2.43 14.81 29.51
CA ARG A 451 1.60 14.75 30.72
C ARG A 451 2.33 14.19 31.96
N ASP A 452 3.40 13.42 31.72
CA ASP A 452 4.15 12.78 32.78
C ASP A 452 5.19 13.76 33.42
N GLY A 453 5.45 14.90 32.76
CA GLY A 453 6.48 15.87 33.15
C GLY A 453 7.89 15.38 32.84
N GLY A 454 8.92 16.19 33.13
CA GLY A 454 10.31 15.81 32.91
C GLY A 454 10.72 15.82 31.43
N VAL A 455 10.29 16.82 30.67
CA VAL A 455 10.60 17.00 29.26
C VAL A 455 11.51 18.17 28.99
N ILE A 456 11.25 19.30 29.63
CA ILE A 456 12.03 20.54 29.46
C ILE A 456 13.29 20.53 30.34
N ARG A 457 14.42 20.95 29.75
CA ARG A 457 15.74 21.00 30.42
C ARG A 457 15.74 22.00 31.56
N PRO A 458 16.34 21.66 32.72
CA PRO A 458 16.58 22.66 33.78
C PRO A 458 17.42 23.84 33.28
N GLY A 459 17.11 25.05 33.76
CA GLY A 459 17.74 26.29 33.32
C GLY A 459 17.17 26.90 32.06
N PHE A 460 16.19 26.26 31.42
CA PHE A 460 15.54 26.78 30.22
C PHE A 460 14.47 27.85 30.52
N ASP A 461 13.70 27.64 31.59
CA ASP A 461 12.64 28.57 32.02
C ASP A 461 12.64 28.72 33.53
N ALA A 462 12.98 29.91 34.00
CA ALA A 462 13.14 30.22 35.43
C ALA A 462 11.86 29.98 36.26
N GLN A 463 10.69 30.21 35.67
CA GLN A 463 9.40 29.96 36.34
C GLN A 463 9.13 28.45 36.51
N LEU A 464 9.50 27.63 35.53
CA LEU A 464 9.39 26.18 35.63
C LEU A 464 10.33 25.62 36.67
N ASP A 465 11.57 26.13 36.72
CA ASP A 465 12.58 25.69 37.68
C ASP A 465 12.15 26.05 39.11
N GLU A 466 11.63 27.26 39.35
CA GLU A 466 11.07 27.63 40.67
C GLU A 466 9.95 26.68 41.12
N LEU A 467 9.04 26.30 40.20
CA LEU A 467 7.95 25.39 40.52
C LEU A 467 8.44 23.97 40.81
N ARG A 468 9.48 23.51 40.10
CA ARG A 468 10.13 22.21 40.34
C ARG A 468 10.91 22.18 41.65
N ASP A 469 11.59 23.28 42.02
CA ASP A 469 12.29 23.40 43.29
C ASP A 469 11.32 23.32 44.48
N ILE A 470 10.13 23.90 44.35
CA ILE A 470 9.06 23.74 45.35
C ILE A 470 8.60 22.28 45.46
N ASP A 471 8.44 21.56 44.35
CA ASP A 471 8.03 20.14 44.35
C ASP A 471 9.18 19.26 44.88
N ALA A 472 10.42 19.48 44.47
CA ALA A 472 11.60 18.74 44.94
C ALA A 472 11.91 19.00 46.43
N GLY A 473 11.63 20.18 46.90
CA GLY A 473 11.78 20.54 48.34
C GLY A 473 10.82 19.82 49.27
N CYS A 474 9.83 19.08 48.72
CA CYS A 474 8.82 18.39 49.52
C CYS A 474 9.43 17.34 50.47
N ASP A 475 10.35 16.52 49.98
CA ASP A 475 10.96 15.46 50.78
C ASP A 475 11.80 16.01 51.94
N GLY A 476 12.54 17.14 51.71
CA GLY A 476 13.29 17.85 52.73
C GLY A 476 12.38 18.44 53.82
N PHE A 477 11.30 19.11 53.40
CA PHE A 477 10.32 19.68 54.34
C PHE A 477 9.62 18.59 55.17
N LEU A 478 9.26 17.44 54.55
CA LEU A 478 8.65 16.32 55.26
C LEU A 478 9.60 15.72 56.30
N ALA A 479 10.87 15.53 55.95
CA ALA A 479 11.90 15.04 56.86
C ALA A 479 12.15 15.98 58.04
N GLU A 480 12.21 17.30 57.77
CA GLU A 480 12.38 18.32 58.81
C GLU A 480 11.14 18.38 59.72
N MET A 481 9.95 18.34 59.14
CA MET A 481 8.69 18.28 59.89
C MET A 481 8.62 17.04 60.75
N GLU A 482 9.00 15.89 60.19
CA GLU A 482 9.02 14.61 60.90
C GLU A 482 9.93 14.66 62.12
N ALA A 483 11.16 15.22 61.97
CA ALA A 483 12.10 15.37 63.05
C ALA A 483 11.54 16.31 64.12
N ARG A 484 11.02 17.49 63.74
CA ARG A 484 10.41 18.47 64.63
C ARG A 484 9.20 17.95 65.39
N GLU A 485 8.31 17.24 64.69
CA GLU A 485 7.09 16.66 65.28
C GLU A 485 7.39 15.47 66.20
N ARG A 486 8.45 14.69 65.91
CA ARG A 486 8.95 13.62 66.82
C ARG A 486 9.47 14.22 68.14
N GLU A 487 10.26 15.31 68.05
CA GLU A 487 10.78 16.00 69.20
C GLU A 487 9.64 16.63 70.05
N ARG A 488 8.72 17.32 69.39
CA ARG A 488 7.58 17.99 70.03
C ARG A 488 6.60 17.02 70.72
N THR A 489 6.31 15.87 70.10
CA THR A 489 5.33 14.88 70.65
C THR A 489 5.95 13.81 71.51
N GLY A 490 7.28 13.66 71.48
CA GLY A 490 8.00 12.57 72.11
C GLY A 490 7.67 11.17 71.54
N ILE A 491 7.12 11.09 70.30
CA ILE A 491 6.72 9.85 69.63
C ILE A 491 7.80 9.49 68.62
N ALA A 492 8.73 8.63 68.98
CA ALA A 492 9.85 8.24 68.09
C ALA A 492 9.39 7.49 66.81
N THR A 493 8.21 6.89 66.81
CA THR A 493 7.64 6.12 65.69
C THR A 493 6.75 6.96 64.78
N LEU A 494 6.61 8.27 65.03
CA LEU A 494 5.87 9.19 64.16
C LEU A 494 6.54 9.26 62.79
N LYS A 495 5.74 9.15 61.72
CA LYS A 495 6.18 9.30 60.32
C LYS A 495 5.36 10.37 59.61
N VAL A 496 6.02 11.21 58.84
CA VAL A 496 5.36 12.11 57.90
C VAL A 496 5.54 11.57 56.48
N GLY A 497 4.48 11.52 55.71
CA GLY A 497 4.53 10.92 54.36
C GLY A 497 3.42 11.41 53.46
N TYR A 498 3.48 10.96 52.21
CA TYR A 498 2.52 11.27 51.15
C TYR A 498 1.86 10.00 50.60
N ASN A 499 0.59 10.10 50.26
CA ASN A 499 -0.17 9.05 49.58
C ASN A 499 -1.03 9.66 48.45
N SER A 500 -0.96 9.12 47.26
CA SER A 500 -1.67 9.63 46.05
C SER A 500 -3.19 9.76 46.24
N VAL A 501 -3.81 8.93 47.11
CA VAL A 501 -5.27 8.94 47.36
C VAL A 501 -5.66 9.90 48.47
N HIS A 502 -4.84 10.02 49.50
CA HIS A 502 -5.15 10.77 50.73
C HIS A 502 -4.26 12.00 50.98
N GLY A 503 -3.31 12.31 50.10
CA GLY A 503 -2.39 13.45 50.23
C GLY A 503 -1.35 13.25 51.32
N PHE A 504 -0.84 14.37 51.89
CA PHE A 504 0.16 14.35 52.96
C PHE A 504 -0.47 14.02 54.31
N TYR A 505 0.26 13.25 55.12
CA TYR A 505 -0.23 12.82 56.43
C TYR A 505 0.90 12.63 57.42
N ILE A 506 0.54 12.74 58.71
CA ILE A 506 1.33 12.32 59.86
C ILE A 506 0.76 11.02 60.37
N GLU A 507 1.54 9.94 60.32
CA GLU A 507 1.12 8.60 60.79
C GLU A 507 1.63 8.34 62.19
N VAL A 508 0.72 7.99 63.08
CA VAL A 508 1.02 7.70 64.50
C VAL A 508 0.37 6.37 64.85
N GLY A 509 1.12 5.49 65.52
CA GLY A 509 0.62 4.24 66.07
C GLY A 509 -0.47 4.46 67.13
N ARG A 510 -1.52 3.65 67.14
CA ARG A 510 -2.63 3.78 68.06
C ARG A 510 -2.23 3.76 69.55
N SER A 511 -1.12 3.15 69.91
CA SER A 511 -0.57 3.14 71.27
C SER A 511 -0.16 4.50 71.79
N HIS A 512 -0.11 5.51 70.95
CA HIS A 512 0.30 6.88 71.29
C HIS A 512 -0.83 7.92 71.07
N ALA A 513 -2.07 7.47 70.93
CA ALA A 513 -3.22 8.34 70.68
C ALA A 513 -3.40 9.44 71.74
N ASP A 514 -3.09 9.16 73.00
CA ASP A 514 -3.20 10.13 74.14
C ASP A 514 -2.13 11.26 74.12
N ARG A 515 -1.09 11.14 73.27
CA ARG A 515 -0.02 12.16 73.16
C ARG A 515 -0.19 13.06 71.98
N ILE A 516 -1.29 12.94 71.25
CA ILE A 516 -1.53 13.69 70.05
C ILE A 516 -2.00 15.11 70.39
N PRO A 517 -1.35 16.15 69.84
CA PRO A 517 -1.74 17.53 70.05
C PRO A 517 -3.16 17.80 69.51
N THR A 518 -3.88 18.74 70.15
CA THR A 518 -5.27 19.12 69.81
C THR A 518 -5.43 19.67 68.39
N GLU A 519 -4.39 20.19 67.80
CA GLU A 519 -4.33 20.77 66.44
C GLU A 519 -4.24 19.68 65.34
N TYR A 520 -3.94 18.41 65.68
CA TYR A 520 -3.92 17.34 64.72
C TYR A 520 -5.38 16.93 64.37
N ARG A 521 -5.75 17.12 63.11
CA ARG A 521 -7.02 16.70 62.58
C ARG A 521 -6.90 15.31 61.99
N ARG A 522 -7.74 14.35 62.49
CA ARG A 522 -7.73 12.99 61.98
C ARG A 522 -8.19 12.98 60.52
N ARG A 523 -7.41 12.34 59.64
CA ARG A 523 -7.68 12.18 58.20
C ARG A 523 -8.11 10.76 57.87
N GLN A 524 -7.47 9.73 58.45
CA GLN A 524 -7.76 8.33 58.21
C GLN A 524 -7.42 7.45 59.38
N THR A 525 -8.22 6.42 59.62
CA THR A 525 -7.98 5.37 60.62
C THR A 525 -7.59 4.08 59.92
N LEU A 526 -6.40 3.56 60.26
CA LEU A 526 -5.87 2.29 59.77
C LEU A 526 -5.97 1.21 60.87
N LYS A 527 -5.70 -0.06 60.56
CA LYS A 527 -5.77 -1.18 61.53
C LYS A 527 -4.81 -1.04 62.69
N ALA A 528 -3.60 -0.51 62.49
CA ALA A 528 -2.54 -0.38 63.47
C ALA A 528 -2.10 1.09 63.77
N ALA A 529 -2.53 2.05 62.97
CA ALA A 529 -2.11 3.47 63.04
C ALA A 529 -3.29 4.40 62.71
N GLU A 530 -3.11 5.67 63.02
CA GLU A 530 -4.02 6.74 62.62
C GLU A 530 -3.21 7.80 61.86
N ARG A 531 -3.84 8.39 60.84
CA ARG A 531 -3.25 9.44 60.01
C ARG A 531 -3.94 10.76 60.33
N TYR A 532 -3.08 11.76 60.53
CA TYR A 532 -3.48 13.11 60.90
C TYR A 532 -2.94 14.12 59.90
N ILE A 533 -3.51 15.31 59.92
CA ILE A 533 -3.02 16.50 59.20
C ILE A 533 -3.00 17.68 60.15
N THR A 534 -1.94 18.50 60.08
CA THR A 534 -1.86 19.76 60.79
C THR A 534 -2.18 20.94 59.85
N PRO A 535 -2.54 22.12 60.36
CA PRO A 535 -2.76 23.31 59.52
C PRO A 535 -1.50 23.67 58.71
N GLU A 536 -0.28 23.50 59.27
CA GLU A 536 0.97 23.70 58.53
C GLU A 536 1.16 22.69 57.39
N LEU A 537 0.97 21.40 57.66
CA LEU A 537 1.06 20.36 56.65
C LEU A 537 0.00 20.54 55.56
N LYS A 538 -1.19 21.02 55.90
CA LYS A 538 -2.25 21.33 54.93
C LYS A 538 -1.89 22.51 54.05
N ALA A 539 -1.36 23.59 54.63
CA ALA A 539 -0.89 24.76 53.85
C ALA A 539 0.24 24.39 52.90
N PHE A 540 1.16 23.51 53.36
CA PHE A 540 2.22 22.95 52.54
C PHE A 540 1.67 22.06 51.42
N GLU A 541 0.71 21.15 51.73
CA GLU A 541 0.01 20.29 50.75
C GLU A 541 -0.57 21.15 49.63
N ASP A 542 -1.32 22.19 49.94
CA ASP A 542 -1.98 23.07 48.97
C ASP A 542 -0.93 23.79 48.09
N LYS A 543 0.18 24.20 48.67
CA LYS A 543 1.30 24.85 47.97
C LYS A 543 2.01 23.86 47.04
N ALA A 544 2.36 22.68 47.51
CA ALA A 544 3.09 21.67 46.75
C ALA A 544 2.26 21.09 45.57
N LEU A 545 1.00 20.70 45.82
CA LEU A 545 0.10 20.20 44.77
C LEU A 545 -0.15 21.27 43.70
N SER A 546 -0.40 22.51 44.09
CA SER A 546 -0.58 23.60 43.13
C SER A 546 0.72 23.91 42.34
N ALA A 547 1.90 23.77 42.93
CA ALA A 547 3.17 23.93 42.25
C ALA A 547 3.39 22.86 41.20
N ARG A 548 3.12 21.60 41.51
CA ARG A 548 3.21 20.46 40.58
C ARG A 548 2.27 20.61 39.39
N GLU A 549 1.00 20.93 39.64
CA GLU A 549 0.01 21.16 38.57
C GLU A 549 0.43 22.33 37.66
N ARG A 550 0.90 23.43 38.26
CA ARG A 550 1.41 24.60 37.54
C ARG A 550 2.69 24.28 36.77
N ALA A 551 3.59 23.46 37.32
CA ALA A 551 4.80 23.02 36.64
C ALA A 551 4.45 22.19 35.38
N LEU A 552 3.55 21.21 35.50
CA LEU A 552 3.07 20.42 34.35
C LEU A 552 2.39 21.31 33.29
N ALA A 553 1.55 22.24 33.70
CA ALA A 553 0.88 23.17 32.77
C ALA A 553 1.89 24.09 32.06
N ARG A 554 2.92 24.60 32.81
CA ARG A 554 3.99 25.42 32.24
C ARG A 554 4.84 24.63 31.27
N GLU A 555 5.23 23.42 31.66
CA GLU A 555 6.03 22.52 30.82
C GLU A 555 5.31 22.19 29.52
N ARG A 556 4.02 21.93 29.59
CA ARG A 556 3.16 21.73 28.43
C ARG A 556 3.10 22.96 27.52
N ALA A 557 2.91 24.14 28.08
CA ALA A 557 2.87 25.40 27.32
C ALA A 557 4.20 25.66 26.58
N LEU A 558 5.34 25.43 27.23
CA LEU A 558 6.67 25.55 26.63
C LEU A 558 6.87 24.54 25.50
N TYR A 559 6.37 23.31 25.66
CA TYR A 559 6.44 22.29 24.64
C TYR A 559 5.56 22.62 23.42
N GLU A 560 4.33 23.09 23.63
CA GLU A 560 3.43 23.54 22.56
C GLU A 560 4.03 24.76 21.82
N GLN A 561 4.70 25.66 22.52
CA GLN A 561 5.45 26.75 21.92
C GLN A 561 6.59 26.23 21.03
N LEU A 562 7.38 25.26 21.51
CA LEU A 562 8.46 24.64 20.74
C LEU A 562 7.92 24.03 19.43
N LEU A 563 6.82 23.29 19.47
CA LEU A 563 6.19 22.73 18.25
C LEU A 563 5.78 23.84 17.28
N THR A 564 5.24 24.95 17.79
CA THR A 564 4.84 26.11 16.97
C THR A 564 6.04 26.77 16.30
N GLU A 565 7.17 26.87 17.01
CA GLU A 565 8.42 27.42 16.49
C GLU A 565 9.07 26.51 15.42
N LEU A 566 8.92 25.19 15.55
CA LEU A 566 9.44 24.21 14.58
C LEU A 566 8.59 24.09 13.31
N ALA A 567 7.29 24.39 13.38
CA ALA A 567 6.35 24.21 12.27
C ALA A 567 6.79 24.89 10.95
N PRO A 568 7.32 26.13 10.92
CA PRO A 568 7.81 26.78 9.69
C PRO A 568 8.97 26.06 9.01
N HIS A 569 9.72 25.24 9.74
CA HIS A 569 10.87 24.48 9.21
C HIS A 569 10.48 23.14 8.56
N THR A 570 9.21 22.73 8.61
CA THR A 570 8.71 21.47 8.06
C THR A 570 9.12 21.24 6.60
N PRO A 571 9.07 22.22 5.66
CA PRO A 571 9.50 21.98 4.29
C PRO A 571 10.99 21.62 4.16
N ALA A 572 11.84 22.18 5.03
CA ALA A 572 13.27 21.84 5.05
C ALA A 572 13.47 20.41 5.60
N LEU A 573 12.76 20.05 6.68
CA LEU A 573 12.78 18.69 7.23
C LEU A 573 12.27 17.64 6.22
N GLN A 574 11.27 17.97 5.42
CA GLN A 574 10.77 17.08 4.35
C GLN A 574 11.83 16.88 3.24
N ARG A 575 12.56 17.94 2.84
CA ARG A 575 13.67 17.80 1.88
C ARG A 575 14.80 16.93 2.44
N LEU A 576 15.17 17.13 3.71
CA LEU A 576 16.14 16.30 4.41
C LEU A 576 15.71 14.82 4.40
N ALA A 577 14.45 14.53 4.75
CA ALA A 577 13.90 13.19 4.78
C ALA A 577 13.91 12.52 3.39
N ALA A 578 13.59 13.28 2.34
CA ALA A 578 13.65 12.80 0.96
C ALA A 578 15.09 12.48 0.53
N GLY A 579 16.06 13.32 0.90
CA GLY A 579 17.48 13.08 0.65
C GLY A 579 18.00 11.82 1.37
N LEU A 580 17.64 11.62 2.63
CA LEU A 580 17.97 10.42 3.42
C LEU A 580 17.39 9.16 2.76
N ALA A 581 16.11 9.18 2.40
CA ALA A 581 15.43 8.04 1.78
C ALA A 581 16.07 7.71 0.42
N HIS A 582 16.39 8.72 -0.41
CA HIS A 582 17.01 8.53 -1.71
C HIS A 582 18.40 7.90 -1.58
N LEU A 583 19.25 8.41 -0.68
CA LEU A 583 20.58 7.86 -0.43
C LEU A 583 20.49 6.43 0.11
N ASP A 584 19.52 6.15 0.98
CA ASP A 584 19.32 4.83 1.57
C ASP A 584 18.94 3.77 0.53
N VAL A 585 18.05 4.09 -0.42
CA VAL A 585 17.72 3.16 -1.52
C VAL A 585 18.93 2.90 -2.40
N CYS A 586 19.72 3.94 -2.76
CA CYS A 586 20.92 3.77 -3.54
C CYS A 586 21.99 2.94 -2.79
N GLN A 587 22.11 3.15 -1.48
CA GLN A 587 22.95 2.34 -0.60
C GLN A 587 22.51 0.87 -0.57
N ALA A 588 21.19 0.61 -0.45
CA ALA A 588 20.64 -0.73 -0.48
C ALA A 588 20.94 -1.43 -1.82
N PHE A 589 20.78 -0.72 -2.95
CA PHE A 589 21.14 -1.24 -4.27
C PHE A 589 22.64 -1.57 -4.37
N ALA A 590 23.50 -0.68 -3.89
CA ALA A 590 24.94 -0.91 -3.87
C ALA A 590 25.32 -2.12 -2.99
N GLN A 591 24.71 -2.24 -1.82
CA GLN A 591 24.97 -3.35 -0.90
C GLN A 591 24.58 -4.70 -1.51
N VAL A 592 23.38 -4.81 -2.09
CA VAL A 592 22.89 -6.05 -2.74
C VAL A 592 23.77 -6.38 -3.95
N ALA A 593 24.10 -5.38 -4.77
CA ALA A 593 24.95 -5.56 -5.95
C ALA A 593 26.37 -6.04 -5.60
N GLY A 594 26.97 -5.46 -4.57
CA GLY A 594 28.31 -5.86 -4.11
C GLY A 594 28.34 -7.28 -3.54
N GLN A 595 27.32 -7.65 -2.74
CA GLN A 595 27.22 -9.00 -2.16
C GLN A 595 26.96 -10.08 -3.20
N SER A 596 26.22 -9.77 -4.29
CA SER A 596 25.77 -10.74 -5.28
C SER A 596 26.54 -10.68 -6.60
N GLY A 597 27.53 -9.79 -6.74
CA GLY A 597 28.31 -9.64 -7.96
C GLY A 597 27.44 -9.22 -9.15
N TRP A 598 26.57 -8.22 -8.95
CA TRP A 598 25.72 -7.66 -10.00
C TRP A 598 26.47 -6.62 -10.82
N SER A 599 26.11 -6.46 -12.10
CA SER A 599 26.74 -5.49 -13.00
C SER A 599 25.83 -4.28 -13.26
N ARG A 600 26.48 -3.16 -13.62
CA ARG A 600 25.79 -1.93 -14.03
C ARG A 600 25.16 -2.13 -15.41
N PRO A 601 23.81 -1.94 -15.57
CA PRO A 601 23.18 -2.04 -16.87
C PRO A 601 23.39 -0.77 -17.70
N GLY A 602 23.68 -0.94 -19.01
CA GLY A 602 23.67 0.13 -20.01
C GLY A 602 22.24 0.48 -20.43
N LEU A 603 21.97 1.77 -20.75
CA LEU A 603 20.67 2.23 -21.21
C LEU A 603 20.71 2.56 -22.69
N LEU A 604 20.06 1.74 -23.54
CA LEU A 604 19.99 1.91 -24.98
C LEU A 604 18.98 3.01 -25.38
N ALA A 605 19.13 3.51 -26.61
CA ALA A 605 18.19 4.47 -27.19
C ALA A 605 17.01 3.78 -27.91
N VAL A 606 17.19 2.53 -28.34
CA VAL A 606 16.21 1.73 -29.07
C VAL A 606 15.64 0.62 -28.17
N PRO A 607 14.39 0.16 -28.39
CA PRO A 607 13.83 -0.95 -27.64
C PRO A 607 14.70 -2.20 -27.75
N GLY A 608 14.97 -2.85 -26.61
CA GLY A 608 15.78 -4.07 -26.55
C GLY A 608 16.07 -4.51 -25.12
N LEU A 609 16.48 -5.76 -24.97
CA LEU A 609 16.93 -6.34 -23.70
C LEU A 609 18.04 -7.35 -24.03
N LEU A 610 19.27 -6.95 -23.76
CA LEU A 610 20.46 -7.75 -23.98
C LEU A 610 21.05 -8.10 -22.62
N VAL A 611 20.95 -9.37 -22.22
CA VAL A 611 21.43 -9.88 -20.93
C VAL A 611 22.39 -11.01 -21.19
N LYS A 612 23.60 -10.91 -20.66
CA LYS A 612 24.61 -11.98 -20.67
C LYS A 612 24.77 -12.52 -19.25
N GLY A 613 24.73 -13.84 -19.12
CA GLY A 613 24.88 -14.50 -17.83
C GLY A 613 23.85 -14.04 -16.80
N GLY A 614 22.60 -13.85 -17.24
CA GLY A 614 21.51 -13.40 -16.37
C GLY A 614 21.12 -14.43 -15.32
N ARG A 615 20.79 -13.97 -14.12
CA ARG A 615 20.34 -14.76 -12.98
C ARG A 615 19.01 -14.20 -12.44
N HIS A 616 18.20 -15.04 -11.82
CA HIS A 616 16.94 -14.58 -11.22
C HIS A 616 17.23 -13.93 -9.85
N PRO A 617 16.92 -12.62 -9.64
CA PRO A 617 17.36 -11.86 -8.48
C PRO A 617 16.94 -12.45 -7.13
N VAL A 618 15.78 -13.13 -7.08
CA VAL A 618 15.25 -13.75 -5.87
C VAL A 618 15.75 -15.18 -5.73
N VAL A 619 15.61 -16.01 -6.79
CA VAL A 619 15.92 -17.44 -6.74
C VAL A 619 17.42 -17.70 -6.56
N GLU A 620 18.32 -16.83 -7.12
CA GLU A 620 19.77 -17.00 -6.94
C GLU A 620 20.21 -17.01 -5.47
N GLY A 621 19.48 -16.29 -4.60
CA GLY A 621 19.77 -16.28 -3.16
C GLY A 621 19.21 -17.47 -2.38
N MET A 622 18.42 -18.34 -3.02
CA MET A 622 17.74 -19.48 -2.40
C MET A 622 18.36 -20.83 -2.77
N VAL A 623 19.19 -20.87 -3.81
CA VAL A 623 19.84 -22.10 -4.30
C VAL A 623 21.35 -21.99 -4.15
N GLU A 624 22.02 -23.13 -3.93
CA GLU A 624 23.48 -23.18 -3.81
C GLU A 624 24.18 -22.75 -5.11
N GLN A 625 23.61 -23.14 -6.25
CA GLN A 625 24.12 -22.78 -7.56
C GLN A 625 23.00 -22.47 -8.52
N PHE A 626 22.97 -21.26 -9.05
CA PHE A 626 22.04 -20.81 -10.09
C PHE A 626 22.71 -20.90 -11.47
N ILE A 627 22.04 -21.50 -12.45
CA ILE A 627 22.53 -21.57 -13.82
C ILE A 627 22.14 -20.28 -14.56
N ALA A 628 23.17 -19.50 -14.89
CA ALA A 628 23.01 -18.24 -15.60
C ALA A 628 22.62 -18.46 -17.07
N ASN A 629 21.76 -17.59 -17.62
CA ASN A 629 21.29 -17.69 -18.99
C ASN A 629 21.28 -16.33 -19.68
N ASP A 630 21.60 -16.34 -20.97
CA ASP A 630 21.54 -15.17 -21.83
C ASP A 630 20.13 -14.90 -22.31
N CYS A 631 19.78 -13.64 -22.48
CA CYS A 631 18.53 -13.20 -23.10
C CYS A 631 18.80 -12.07 -24.09
N GLU A 632 18.42 -12.29 -25.35
CA GLU A 632 18.65 -11.31 -26.40
C GLU A 632 17.35 -10.98 -27.11
N LEU A 633 16.82 -9.81 -26.87
CA LEU A 633 15.69 -9.19 -27.54
C LEU A 633 16.15 -7.89 -28.19
N THR A 634 16.00 -7.78 -29.49
CA THR A 634 16.42 -6.61 -30.29
C THR A 634 15.31 -6.27 -31.31
N PRO A 635 15.40 -5.13 -32.02
CA PRO A 635 14.47 -4.83 -33.10
C PRO A 635 14.42 -5.91 -34.21
N GLN A 636 15.50 -6.69 -34.38
CA GLN A 636 15.62 -7.79 -35.34
C GLN A 636 15.29 -9.15 -34.74
N ARG A 637 15.16 -9.25 -33.42
CA ARG A 637 14.88 -10.48 -32.66
C ARG A 637 13.85 -10.20 -31.59
N ARG A 638 12.59 -10.07 -32.00
CA ARG A 638 11.52 -9.58 -31.13
C ARG A 638 10.75 -10.67 -30.41
N LEU A 639 10.69 -11.90 -30.96
CA LEU A 639 9.94 -13.02 -30.42
C LEU A 639 10.90 -14.18 -30.12
N LEU A 640 10.99 -14.56 -28.85
CA LEU A 640 11.67 -15.77 -28.40
C LEU A 640 10.64 -16.86 -28.10
N ILE A 641 10.56 -17.89 -28.93
CA ILE A 641 9.69 -19.05 -28.71
C ILE A 641 10.45 -20.08 -27.87
N ILE A 642 9.99 -20.30 -26.65
CA ILE A 642 10.70 -21.07 -25.65
C ILE A 642 10.02 -22.42 -25.45
N THR A 643 10.71 -23.50 -25.79
CA THR A 643 10.20 -24.88 -25.64
C THR A 643 10.97 -25.63 -24.54
N GLY A 644 10.48 -26.82 -24.17
CA GLY A 644 11.12 -27.65 -23.16
C GLY A 644 10.17 -28.06 -22.00
N PRO A 645 10.63 -28.88 -21.06
CA PRO A 645 9.80 -29.38 -19.96
C PRO A 645 9.42 -28.28 -18.95
N ASN A 646 8.28 -28.42 -18.26
CA ASN A 646 7.82 -27.44 -17.29
C ASN A 646 8.81 -27.24 -16.12
N MET A 647 9.40 -28.34 -15.64
CA MET A 647 10.42 -28.28 -14.58
C MET A 647 11.77 -27.77 -15.06
N GLY A 648 11.96 -27.51 -16.35
CA GLY A 648 13.20 -26.99 -16.92
C GLY A 648 13.50 -25.53 -16.53
N GLY A 649 12.51 -24.77 -16.03
CA GLY A 649 12.69 -23.39 -15.59
C GLY A 649 12.26 -22.32 -16.61
N LYS A 650 11.37 -22.64 -17.58
CA LYS A 650 10.87 -21.68 -18.60
C LYS A 650 10.32 -20.41 -17.95
N SER A 651 9.39 -20.55 -17.00
CA SER A 651 8.74 -19.41 -16.33
C SER A 651 9.74 -18.62 -15.48
N THR A 652 10.72 -19.28 -14.83
CA THR A 652 11.80 -18.64 -14.08
C THR A 652 12.70 -17.79 -14.99
N TYR A 653 13.04 -18.31 -16.17
CA TYR A 653 13.83 -17.58 -17.18
C TYR A 653 13.10 -16.34 -17.70
N MET A 654 11.80 -16.45 -17.99
CA MET A 654 11.02 -15.30 -18.44
C MET A 654 10.89 -14.23 -17.33
N ARG A 655 10.56 -14.66 -16.10
CA ARG A 655 10.48 -13.73 -14.95
C ARG A 655 11.82 -13.04 -14.70
N GLN A 656 12.94 -13.76 -14.79
CA GLN A 656 14.29 -13.21 -14.69
C GLN A 656 14.50 -12.04 -15.65
N ALA A 657 14.13 -12.19 -16.92
CA ALA A 657 14.29 -11.13 -17.92
C ALA A 657 13.48 -9.86 -17.57
N ALA A 658 12.23 -10.01 -17.13
CA ALA A 658 11.39 -8.89 -16.71
C ALA A 658 11.91 -8.21 -15.43
N LEU A 659 12.35 -9.00 -14.43
CA LEU A 659 12.88 -8.46 -13.16
C LEU A 659 14.20 -7.71 -13.37
N ILE A 660 15.08 -8.19 -14.26
CA ILE A 660 16.29 -7.49 -14.66
C ILE A 660 15.95 -6.14 -15.31
N ALA A 661 14.97 -6.11 -16.22
CA ALA A 661 14.51 -4.87 -16.84
C ALA A 661 13.93 -3.87 -15.81
N ILE A 662 13.13 -4.33 -14.87
CA ILE A 662 12.58 -3.51 -13.79
C ILE A 662 13.71 -2.91 -12.93
N LEU A 663 14.64 -3.73 -12.47
CA LEU A 663 15.77 -3.29 -11.64
C LEU A 663 16.64 -2.25 -12.38
N ALA A 664 16.91 -2.47 -13.67
CA ALA A 664 17.68 -1.53 -14.49
C ALA A 664 17.01 -0.15 -14.55
N TRP A 665 15.69 -0.10 -14.76
CA TRP A 665 14.92 1.14 -14.83
C TRP A 665 14.59 1.74 -13.46
N CYS A 666 14.77 1.00 -12.35
CA CYS A 666 14.82 1.58 -11.00
C CYS A 666 16.13 2.32 -10.70
N GLY A 667 17.17 2.10 -11.51
CA GLY A 667 18.52 2.64 -11.29
C GLY A 667 19.41 1.71 -10.46
N SER A 668 19.03 0.45 -10.28
CA SER A 668 19.83 -0.59 -9.63
C SER A 668 20.84 -1.22 -10.61
N PHE A 669 21.87 -1.85 -10.08
CA PHE A 669 22.62 -2.88 -10.79
C PHE A 669 21.76 -4.14 -10.91
N VAL A 670 22.13 -5.05 -11.82
CA VAL A 670 21.33 -6.22 -12.19
C VAL A 670 22.10 -7.53 -12.07
N PRO A 671 21.43 -8.65 -11.79
CA PRO A 671 22.04 -9.97 -11.67
C PRO A 671 22.44 -10.53 -13.04
N ALA A 672 23.47 -9.97 -13.63
CA ALA A 672 24.02 -10.38 -14.93
C ALA A 672 25.52 -10.09 -14.99
N THR A 673 26.23 -10.74 -15.92
CA THR A 673 27.64 -10.40 -16.20
C THR A 673 27.76 -9.12 -17.05
N ALA A 674 26.78 -8.91 -17.96
CA ALA A 674 26.59 -7.67 -18.70
C ALA A 674 25.11 -7.53 -19.06
N CYS A 675 24.63 -6.30 -19.10
CA CYS A 675 23.24 -6.02 -19.44
C CYS A 675 23.11 -4.67 -20.15
N GLU A 676 22.29 -4.63 -21.20
CA GLU A 676 21.87 -3.40 -21.87
C GLU A 676 20.35 -3.43 -22.04
N VAL A 677 19.67 -2.35 -21.62
CA VAL A 677 18.19 -2.27 -21.63
C VAL A 677 17.75 -1.03 -22.39
N GLY A 678 16.88 -1.23 -23.37
CA GLY A 678 16.24 -0.15 -24.11
C GLY A 678 14.99 0.39 -23.43
N PRO A 679 14.37 1.42 -24.00
CA PRO A 679 13.14 2.00 -23.46
C PRO A 679 12.02 0.97 -23.48
N ILE A 680 11.42 0.75 -22.32
CA ILE A 680 10.25 -0.10 -22.09
C ILE A 680 9.13 0.81 -21.55
N ASP A 681 7.95 0.76 -22.16
CA ASP A 681 6.78 1.51 -21.70
C ASP A 681 5.85 0.69 -20.80
N ARG A 682 5.71 -0.61 -21.11
CA ARG A 682 4.82 -1.52 -20.37
C ARG A 682 5.44 -2.91 -20.23
N ILE A 683 5.11 -3.58 -19.14
CA ILE A 683 5.45 -4.99 -18.91
C ILE A 683 4.15 -5.76 -18.70
N PHE A 684 3.92 -6.75 -19.56
CA PHE A 684 2.77 -7.64 -19.49
C PHE A 684 3.22 -9.06 -19.19
N THR A 685 2.44 -9.77 -18.39
CA THR A 685 2.69 -11.18 -18.15
C THR A 685 1.39 -11.98 -18.24
N ARG A 686 1.47 -13.14 -18.89
CA ARG A 686 0.49 -14.21 -18.82
C ARG A 686 1.22 -15.47 -18.40
N ILE A 687 1.34 -15.69 -17.06
CA ILE A 687 2.10 -16.81 -16.47
C ILE A 687 1.21 -17.53 -15.46
N GLY A 688 1.01 -18.84 -15.68
CA GLY A 688 0.22 -19.72 -14.80
C GLY A 688 -1.29 -19.55 -14.97
N ALA A 689 -2.06 -20.57 -14.58
CA ALA A 689 -3.52 -20.51 -14.48
C ALA A 689 -3.91 -20.16 -13.03
N SER A 690 -4.56 -19.04 -12.83
CA SER A 690 -5.25 -18.78 -11.56
C SER A 690 -6.73 -19.09 -11.76
N ASP A 691 -7.24 -20.09 -11.05
CA ASP A 691 -8.66 -20.36 -11.01
C ASP A 691 -9.38 -19.20 -10.32
N ASP A 692 -10.22 -18.48 -11.04
CA ASP A 692 -11.15 -17.51 -10.44
C ASP A 692 -12.47 -18.21 -10.09
N LEU A 693 -12.39 -19.16 -9.13
CA LEU A 693 -13.56 -19.89 -8.63
C LEU A 693 -14.63 -18.97 -8.04
N ALA A 694 -14.25 -17.83 -7.50
CA ALA A 694 -15.16 -16.88 -6.86
C ALA A 694 -15.87 -15.96 -7.88
N GLY A 695 -15.28 -15.75 -9.08
CA GLY A 695 -15.91 -15.01 -10.18
C GLY A 695 -16.74 -15.87 -11.13
N GLY A 696 -16.77 -17.19 -10.95
CA GLY A 696 -17.51 -18.11 -11.82
C GLY A 696 -17.01 -18.16 -13.26
N ARG A 697 -15.80 -17.68 -13.55
CA ARG A 697 -15.19 -17.67 -14.89
C ARG A 697 -14.35 -18.93 -15.09
N SER A 698 -14.47 -19.54 -16.26
CA SER A 698 -13.59 -20.63 -16.61
C SER A 698 -12.14 -20.14 -16.74
N THR A 699 -11.17 -21.01 -16.43
CA THR A 699 -9.72 -20.72 -16.60
C THR A 699 -9.42 -20.21 -18.00
N PHE A 700 -10.05 -20.76 -19.02
CA PHE A 700 -9.90 -20.34 -20.42
C PHE A 700 -10.41 -18.91 -20.66
N MET A 701 -11.54 -18.51 -20.05
CA MET A 701 -12.06 -17.15 -20.21
C MET A 701 -11.16 -16.12 -19.53
N VAL A 702 -10.59 -16.44 -18.36
CA VAL A 702 -9.61 -15.59 -17.68
C VAL A 702 -8.37 -15.43 -18.58
N GLU A 703 -7.86 -16.53 -19.10
CA GLU A 703 -6.72 -16.57 -20.01
C GLU A 703 -6.93 -15.70 -21.26
N MET A 704 -8.08 -15.82 -21.91
CA MET A 704 -8.40 -15.03 -23.10
C MET A 704 -8.61 -13.55 -22.77
N THR A 705 -9.14 -13.23 -21.59
CA THR A 705 -9.27 -11.83 -21.14
C THR A 705 -7.91 -11.18 -20.92
N GLU A 706 -6.97 -11.88 -20.27
CA GLU A 706 -5.59 -11.40 -20.08
C GLU A 706 -4.87 -11.24 -21.43
N ALA A 707 -5.02 -12.21 -22.33
CA ALA A 707 -4.46 -12.14 -23.69
C ALA A 707 -5.03 -10.97 -24.49
N ALA A 708 -6.33 -10.71 -24.38
CA ALA A 708 -6.98 -9.57 -25.06
C ALA A 708 -6.44 -8.23 -24.57
N VAL A 709 -6.18 -8.07 -23.27
CA VAL A 709 -5.54 -6.86 -22.72
C VAL A 709 -4.16 -6.67 -23.34
N ILE A 710 -3.33 -7.71 -23.38
CA ILE A 710 -1.98 -7.67 -23.96
C ILE A 710 -2.04 -7.29 -25.45
N VAL A 711 -2.83 -8.03 -26.23
CA VAL A 711 -2.95 -7.84 -27.69
C VAL A 711 -3.42 -6.43 -28.07
N ASN A 712 -4.34 -5.85 -27.27
CA ASN A 712 -4.86 -4.51 -27.52
C ASN A 712 -3.95 -3.37 -27.04
N ALA A 713 -3.24 -3.55 -25.92
CA ALA A 713 -2.50 -2.47 -25.26
C ALA A 713 -0.98 -2.50 -25.48
N ALA A 714 -0.40 -3.61 -25.99
CA ALA A 714 1.04 -3.69 -26.26
C ALA A 714 1.47 -2.74 -27.39
N THR A 715 2.63 -2.14 -27.22
CA THR A 715 3.33 -1.26 -28.18
C THR A 715 4.65 -1.89 -28.61
N GLU A 716 5.36 -1.29 -29.55
CA GLU A 716 6.68 -1.74 -29.95
C GLU A 716 7.76 -1.66 -28.86
N ARG A 717 7.49 -0.91 -27.79
CA ARG A 717 8.36 -0.79 -26.60
C ARG A 717 7.91 -1.65 -25.43
N SER A 718 6.84 -2.42 -25.59
CA SER A 718 6.35 -3.28 -24.51
C SER A 718 7.16 -4.57 -24.41
N LEU A 719 7.37 -5.03 -23.16
CA LEU A 719 7.93 -6.34 -22.85
C LEU A 719 6.79 -7.28 -22.45
N VAL A 720 6.62 -8.36 -23.20
CA VAL A 720 5.50 -9.30 -23.06
C VAL A 720 6.02 -10.70 -22.71
N LEU A 721 5.48 -11.30 -21.65
CA LEU A 721 5.80 -12.65 -21.20
C LEU A 721 4.52 -13.50 -21.30
N VAL A 722 4.52 -14.49 -22.18
CA VAL A 722 3.39 -15.43 -22.36
C VAL A 722 3.83 -16.84 -22.03
N ASP A 723 3.19 -17.47 -21.06
CA ASP A 723 3.49 -18.84 -20.64
C ASP A 723 2.27 -19.74 -20.88
N GLU A 724 2.42 -20.67 -21.82
CA GLU A 724 1.51 -21.78 -22.08
C GLU A 724 0.06 -21.37 -22.38
N ILE A 725 -0.15 -20.44 -23.30
CA ILE A 725 -1.49 -20.00 -23.73
C ILE A 725 -2.18 -21.08 -24.59
N GLY A 726 -3.51 -21.21 -24.44
CA GLY A 726 -4.35 -22.12 -25.20
C GLY A 726 -4.61 -23.48 -24.55
N ARG A 727 -4.25 -23.69 -23.28
CA ARG A 727 -4.44 -24.99 -22.59
C ARG A 727 -5.88 -25.27 -22.15
N GLY A 728 -6.70 -24.26 -22.00
CA GLY A 728 -8.07 -24.37 -21.48
C GLY A 728 -9.13 -24.84 -22.51
N THR A 729 -8.74 -25.20 -23.75
CA THR A 729 -9.64 -25.59 -24.84
C THR A 729 -9.12 -26.81 -25.62
N SER A 730 -9.73 -27.15 -26.76
CA SER A 730 -9.23 -28.23 -27.61
C SER A 730 -7.83 -27.94 -28.15
N THR A 731 -7.03 -28.98 -28.41
CA THR A 731 -5.62 -28.81 -28.84
C THR A 731 -5.49 -27.96 -30.11
N PHE A 732 -6.37 -28.16 -31.11
CA PHE A 732 -6.30 -27.38 -32.35
C PHE A 732 -6.76 -25.94 -32.20
N ASP A 733 -7.81 -25.68 -31.41
CA ASP A 733 -8.24 -24.30 -31.09
C ASP A 733 -7.15 -23.55 -30.30
N GLY A 734 -6.57 -24.21 -29.29
CA GLY A 734 -5.50 -23.69 -28.49
C GLY A 734 -4.25 -23.32 -29.31
N LEU A 735 -3.82 -24.22 -30.18
CA LEU A 735 -2.71 -24.01 -31.12
C LEU A 735 -2.97 -22.83 -32.05
N SER A 736 -4.18 -22.81 -32.67
CA SER A 736 -4.56 -21.75 -33.62
C SER A 736 -4.55 -20.38 -32.96
N LEU A 737 -5.11 -20.27 -31.74
CA LEU A 737 -5.09 -19.02 -30.95
C LEU A 737 -3.68 -18.62 -30.55
N ALA A 738 -2.89 -19.55 -30.03
CA ALA A 738 -1.50 -19.29 -29.61
C ALA A 738 -0.66 -18.79 -30.80
N HIS A 739 -0.79 -19.40 -31.97
CA HIS A 739 -0.11 -18.97 -33.20
C HIS A 739 -0.57 -17.58 -33.65
N ALA A 740 -1.87 -17.32 -33.68
CA ALA A 740 -2.42 -16.03 -34.10
C ALA A 740 -1.97 -14.92 -33.16
N ILE A 741 -1.96 -15.14 -31.81
CA ILE A 741 -1.49 -14.21 -30.80
C ILE A 741 0.01 -13.96 -30.96
N ALA A 742 0.83 -15.01 -31.08
CA ALA A 742 2.29 -14.87 -31.25
C ALA A 742 2.63 -14.05 -32.50
N ARG A 743 2.00 -14.35 -33.64
CA ARG A 743 2.18 -13.64 -34.90
C ARG A 743 1.69 -12.18 -34.79
N HIS A 744 0.55 -11.91 -34.15
CA HIS A 744 0.04 -10.55 -33.93
C HIS A 744 1.02 -9.70 -33.10
N LEU A 745 1.53 -10.24 -32.00
CA LEU A 745 2.51 -9.56 -31.15
C LEU A 745 3.80 -9.25 -31.93
N LEU A 746 4.26 -10.16 -32.78
CA LEU A 746 5.45 -10.02 -33.57
C LEU A 746 5.28 -9.01 -34.72
N VAL A 747 4.26 -9.19 -35.57
CA VAL A 747 4.12 -8.47 -36.83
C VAL A 747 3.38 -7.15 -36.67
N GLN A 748 2.26 -7.14 -35.95
CA GLN A 748 1.40 -5.95 -35.83
C GLN A 748 1.83 -5.07 -34.65
N ARG A 749 2.05 -5.63 -33.45
CA ARG A 749 2.48 -4.87 -32.28
C ARG A 749 3.98 -4.65 -32.23
N ARG A 750 4.78 -5.53 -32.85
CA ARG A 750 6.23 -5.46 -32.89
C ARG A 750 6.87 -5.33 -31.52
N CYS A 751 6.24 -5.89 -30.48
CA CYS A 751 6.73 -5.83 -29.10
C CYS A 751 7.83 -6.89 -28.84
N LEU A 752 8.58 -6.68 -27.75
CA LEU A 752 9.59 -7.61 -27.27
C LEU A 752 8.88 -8.74 -26.51
N THR A 753 8.94 -9.98 -26.99
CA THR A 753 8.11 -11.07 -26.49
C THR A 753 8.92 -12.31 -26.13
N LEU A 754 8.74 -12.83 -24.92
CA LEU A 754 9.13 -14.18 -24.51
C LEU A 754 7.86 -15.07 -24.48
N PHE A 755 7.83 -16.10 -25.32
CA PHE A 755 6.66 -16.92 -25.51
C PHE A 755 6.97 -18.40 -25.23
N ALA A 756 6.66 -18.87 -24.03
CA ALA A 756 6.84 -20.28 -23.67
C ALA A 756 5.62 -21.09 -24.11
N THR A 757 5.86 -22.24 -24.73
CA THR A 757 4.80 -23.10 -25.26
C THR A 757 5.15 -24.57 -25.19
N HIS A 758 4.10 -25.42 -25.18
CA HIS A 758 4.21 -26.87 -25.43
C HIS A 758 3.79 -27.26 -26.83
N TYR A 759 3.28 -26.30 -27.60
CA TYR A 759 2.97 -26.53 -29.02
C TYR A 759 4.25 -26.46 -29.85
N PHE A 760 4.78 -27.61 -30.26
CA PHE A 760 5.98 -27.65 -31.09
C PHE A 760 5.76 -27.05 -32.47
N GLU A 761 4.55 -27.08 -32.97
CA GLU A 761 4.13 -26.51 -34.24
C GLU A 761 4.39 -24.99 -34.29
N LEU A 762 4.32 -24.28 -33.15
CA LEU A 762 4.67 -22.87 -33.08
C LEU A 762 6.12 -22.57 -33.47
N THR A 763 7.01 -23.54 -33.32
CA THR A 763 8.42 -23.36 -33.70
C THR A 763 8.63 -23.10 -35.16
N SER A 764 7.66 -23.50 -36.03
CA SER A 764 7.66 -23.20 -37.47
C SER A 764 7.57 -21.69 -37.77
N LEU A 765 7.01 -20.89 -36.85
CA LEU A 765 6.92 -19.43 -37.01
C LEU A 765 8.30 -18.78 -37.18
N ALA A 766 9.34 -19.30 -36.52
CA ALA A 766 10.71 -18.83 -36.67
C ALA A 766 11.34 -19.15 -38.05
N ALA A 767 10.73 -20.06 -38.84
CA ALA A 767 11.16 -20.34 -40.20
C ALA A 767 10.54 -19.37 -41.22
N HIS A 768 9.45 -18.70 -40.86
CA HIS A 768 8.69 -17.81 -41.76
C HIS A 768 8.83 -16.34 -41.40
N GLU A 769 9.22 -16.01 -40.15
CA GLU A 769 9.34 -14.63 -39.68
C GLU A 769 10.76 -14.41 -39.10
N ASP A 770 11.57 -13.61 -39.76
CA ASP A 770 12.99 -13.39 -39.44
C ASP A 770 13.23 -12.86 -38.01
N ALA A 771 12.26 -12.15 -37.42
CA ALA A 771 12.36 -11.59 -36.08
C ALA A 771 11.89 -12.56 -34.96
N ALA A 772 11.54 -13.82 -35.31
CA ALA A 772 11.24 -14.88 -34.36
C ALA A 772 12.42 -15.87 -34.25
N VAL A 773 12.71 -16.30 -33.02
CA VAL A 773 13.81 -17.24 -32.76
C VAL A 773 13.35 -18.32 -31.78
N ASN A 774 13.70 -19.57 -32.11
CA ASN A 774 13.45 -20.70 -31.21
C ASN A 774 14.57 -20.86 -30.19
N LEU A 775 14.16 -21.06 -28.95
CA LEU A 775 15.00 -21.42 -27.81
C LEU A 775 14.44 -22.65 -27.12
N HIS A 776 15.29 -23.40 -26.46
CA HIS A 776 14.82 -24.46 -25.58
C HIS A 776 15.61 -24.57 -24.29
N LEU A 777 14.97 -25.06 -23.23
CA LEU A 777 15.65 -25.44 -22.01
C LEU A 777 16.09 -26.90 -22.07
N SER A 778 17.40 -27.07 -21.85
CA SER A 778 18.08 -28.35 -21.99
C SER A 778 17.71 -29.30 -20.84
N ALA A 779 17.44 -30.55 -21.19
CA ALA A 779 17.35 -31.66 -20.27
C ALA A 779 18.13 -32.85 -20.85
N THR A 780 18.82 -33.60 -20.00
CA THR A 780 19.58 -34.78 -20.39
C THR A 780 19.13 -36.00 -19.60
N GLU A 781 19.27 -37.18 -20.19
CA GLU A 781 19.02 -38.43 -19.48
C GLU A 781 20.33 -38.99 -18.96
N HIS A 782 20.42 -39.19 -17.64
CA HIS A 782 21.59 -39.82 -16.99
C HIS A 782 21.11 -40.98 -16.11
N ASN A 783 21.60 -42.16 -16.36
CA ASN A 783 21.24 -43.38 -15.63
C ASN A 783 19.72 -43.68 -15.57
N GLY A 784 18.98 -43.40 -16.66
CA GLY A 784 17.52 -43.57 -16.71
C GLY A 784 16.71 -42.57 -15.92
N ARG A 785 17.35 -41.49 -15.49
CA ARG A 785 16.71 -40.31 -14.83
C ARG A 785 16.91 -39.08 -15.67
N ILE A 786 15.88 -38.23 -15.77
CA ILE A 786 16.02 -36.92 -16.40
C ILE A 786 16.75 -35.98 -15.44
N VAL A 787 17.71 -35.25 -15.96
CA VAL A 787 18.39 -34.14 -15.27
C VAL A 787 18.11 -32.87 -16.03
N PHE A 788 17.45 -31.92 -15.39
CA PHE A 788 17.22 -30.60 -15.96
C PHE A 788 18.48 -29.76 -15.80
N LEU A 789 19.03 -29.30 -16.93
CA LEU A 789 20.26 -28.50 -16.92
C LEU A 789 19.97 -27.02 -16.64
N HIS A 790 18.72 -26.60 -16.72
CA HIS A 790 18.28 -25.19 -16.57
C HIS A 790 19.02 -24.21 -17.48
N GLN A 791 19.61 -24.72 -18.57
CA GLN A 791 20.37 -23.95 -19.53
C GLN A 791 19.51 -23.71 -20.81
N VAL A 792 19.44 -22.46 -21.23
CA VAL A 792 18.79 -22.04 -22.48
C VAL A 792 19.74 -22.25 -23.65
N GLN A 793 19.27 -22.92 -24.70
CA GLN A 793 20.03 -23.17 -25.92
C GLN A 793 19.26 -22.74 -27.16
N PRO A 794 19.93 -22.38 -28.26
CA PRO A 794 19.30 -22.07 -29.55
C PRO A 794 18.59 -23.29 -30.14
N GLY A 795 17.51 -23.03 -30.91
CA GLY A 795 16.72 -24.05 -31.60
C GLY A 795 15.56 -24.60 -30.78
N PRO A 796 14.66 -25.37 -31.37
CA PRO A 796 13.53 -26.01 -30.70
C PRO A 796 14.00 -27.23 -29.87
N ALA A 797 13.24 -27.63 -28.87
CA ALA A 797 13.47 -28.87 -28.13
C ALA A 797 13.25 -30.09 -29.03
N SER A 798 14.09 -31.11 -28.94
CA SER A 798 14.04 -32.28 -29.78
C SER A 798 13.02 -33.32 -29.34
N LYS A 799 12.58 -33.34 -28.08
CA LYS A 799 11.65 -34.30 -27.49
C LYS A 799 10.82 -33.72 -26.35
N SER A 800 9.62 -34.24 -26.15
CA SER A 800 8.86 -34.00 -24.93
C SER A 800 9.33 -34.96 -23.84
N HIS A 801 9.49 -34.48 -22.60
CA HIS A 801 9.95 -35.26 -21.47
C HIS A 801 8.81 -35.60 -20.47
N GLY A 802 7.55 -35.58 -20.93
CA GLY A 802 6.38 -35.77 -20.07
C GLY A 802 6.34 -37.12 -19.36
N LEU A 803 6.68 -38.20 -20.04
CA LEU A 803 6.72 -39.55 -19.46
C LEU A 803 7.84 -39.72 -18.42
N GLN A 804 8.98 -39.08 -18.64
CA GLN A 804 10.09 -39.10 -17.68
C GLN A 804 9.76 -38.28 -16.41
N VAL A 805 9.07 -37.14 -16.56
CA VAL A 805 8.54 -36.38 -15.41
C VAL A 805 7.50 -37.18 -14.64
N ALA A 806 6.60 -37.87 -15.33
CA ALA A 806 5.60 -38.77 -14.71
C ALA A 806 6.27 -39.91 -13.91
N LYS A 807 7.42 -40.44 -14.41
CA LYS A 807 8.24 -41.42 -13.70
C LYS A 807 8.84 -40.83 -12.41
N LEU A 808 9.35 -39.59 -12.46
CA LEU A 808 9.87 -38.87 -11.29
C LEU A 808 8.78 -38.60 -10.25
N ALA A 809 7.56 -38.31 -10.68
CA ALA A 809 6.39 -38.15 -9.83
C ALA A 809 5.88 -39.46 -9.20
N GLY A 810 6.46 -40.61 -9.53
CA GLY A 810 6.17 -41.89 -8.91
C GLY A 810 5.02 -42.68 -9.57
N LEU A 811 4.66 -42.40 -10.83
CA LEU A 811 3.67 -43.18 -11.54
C LEU A 811 4.16 -44.65 -11.77
N PRO A 812 3.27 -45.66 -11.64
CA PRO A 812 3.63 -47.07 -11.78
C PRO A 812 4.29 -47.40 -13.12
N ALA A 813 5.34 -48.23 -13.12
CA ALA A 813 6.10 -48.58 -14.32
C ALA A 813 5.26 -49.25 -15.43
N GLY A 814 4.20 -50.00 -15.03
CA GLY A 814 3.24 -50.62 -16.00
C GLY A 814 2.45 -49.59 -16.81
N LEU A 815 1.97 -48.55 -16.11
CA LEU A 815 1.24 -47.43 -16.72
C LEU A 815 2.16 -46.62 -17.65
N LEU A 816 3.39 -46.36 -17.23
CA LEU A 816 4.38 -45.63 -18.05
C LEU A 816 4.75 -46.39 -19.33
N ARG A 817 4.90 -47.70 -19.27
CA ARG A 817 5.15 -48.54 -20.48
C ARG A 817 4.00 -48.48 -21.47
N HIS A 818 2.76 -48.56 -20.99
CA HIS A 818 1.59 -48.43 -21.84
C HIS A 818 1.51 -47.07 -22.50
N ALA A 819 1.75 -46.00 -21.72
CA ALA A 819 1.78 -44.62 -22.23
C ALA A 819 2.91 -44.40 -23.26
N GLN A 820 4.06 -45.06 -23.09
CA GLN A 820 5.16 -44.98 -24.04
C GLN A 820 4.84 -45.67 -25.35
N THR A 821 4.19 -46.85 -25.30
CA THR A 821 3.73 -47.57 -26.51
C THR A 821 2.69 -46.75 -27.29
N LEU A 822 1.77 -46.11 -26.55
CA LEU A 822 0.76 -45.24 -27.18
C LEU A 822 1.39 -44.01 -27.84
N LEU A 823 2.36 -43.38 -27.15
CA LEU A 823 3.10 -42.21 -27.67
C LEU A 823 3.83 -42.55 -28.96
N GLN A 824 4.54 -43.71 -29.00
CA GLN A 824 5.21 -44.17 -30.20
C GLN A 824 4.23 -44.42 -31.36
N ALA A 825 3.08 -45.04 -31.11
CA ALA A 825 2.05 -45.25 -32.14
C ALA A 825 1.47 -43.92 -32.65
N LEU A 826 1.32 -42.92 -31.79
CA LEU A 826 0.86 -41.56 -32.20
C LEU A 826 1.91 -40.85 -33.05
N GLU A 827 3.19 -40.94 -32.67
CA GLU A 827 4.30 -40.34 -33.39
C GLU A 827 4.51 -41.00 -34.77
N GLU A 828 4.39 -42.36 -34.87
CA GLU A 828 4.45 -43.12 -36.14
C GLU A 828 3.29 -42.76 -37.05
N ASN A 829 2.04 -42.69 -36.53
CA ASN A 829 0.88 -42.28 -37.31
C ASN A 829 0.98 -40.83 -37.82
N ALA A 830 1.58 -39.92 -37.05
CA ALA A 830 1.84 -38.54 -37.45
C ALA A 830 2.91 -38.45 -38.53
N ALA A 831 3.91 -39.36 -38.52
CA ALA A 831 4.95 -39.43 -39.54
C ALA A 831 4.47 -40.04 -40.87
N ASP A 832 3.53 -41.04 -40.80
CA ASP A 832 2.99 -41.74 -41.99
C ASP A 832 1.96 -40.90 -42.79
N GLN A 833 1.33 -39.89 -42.17
CA GLN A 833 0.36 -39.02 -42.85
C GLN A 833 0.99 -37.97 -43.79
N GLY A 834 2.29 -38.05 -44.07
CA GLY A 834 3.06 -37.13 -44.93
C GLY A 834 3.30 -35.77 -44.25
N PRO A 835 3.99 -34.83 -44.90
CA PRO A 835 4.17 -33.49 -44.34
C PRO A 835 2.76 -32.96 -44.10
N GLN A 836 2.40 -32.96 -42.85
CA GLN A 836 1.13 -32.46 -42.32
C GLN A 836 0.87 -31.14 -43.03
N LEU A 837 -0.28 -31.01 -43.63
CA LEU A 837 -0.75 -29.80 -44.28
C LEU A 837 -0.06 -28.60 -43.65
N ASP A 838 0.70 -27.89 -44.47
CA ASP A 838 1.31 -26.62 -44.02
C ASP A 838 0.13 -25.71 -43.68
N LEU A 839 -0.36 -25.88 -42.45
CA LEU A 839 -1.48 -25.09 -41.88
C LEU A 839 -1.15 -23.59 -41.95
N PHE A 840 0.10 -23.28 -42.35
CA PHE A 840 0.64 -21.93 -42.40
C PHE A 840 1.19 -21.59 -43.82
N ALA A 841 0.94 -22.43 -44.81
CA ALA A 841 1.20 -22.05 -46.19
C ALA A 841 0.38 -20.79 -46.49
N THR A 842 1.07 -19.71 -46.62
CA THR A 842 0.59 -18.37 -46.88
C THR A 842 -0.24 -18.33 -48.13
N GLU A 843 -1.58 -18.41 -47.99
CA GLU A 843 -2.37 -17.55 -48.85
C GLU A 843 -2.03 -16.13 -48.43
N THR A 844 -1.41 -15.42 -49.34
CA THR A 844 -1.29 -13.97 -49.33
C THR A 844 -2.72 -13.41 -49.27
N LEU A 845 -3.24 -13.28 -48.04
CA LEU A 845 -4.38 -12.41 -47.79
C LEU A 845 -3.90 -11.01 -48.11
N GLN A 846 -4.15 -10.56 -49.36
CA GLN A 846 -4.07 -9.17 -49.71
C GLN A 846 -4.83 -8.39 -48.66
N ASP A 847 -4.15 -7.41 -48.06
CA ASP A 847 -4.68 -6.38 -47.21
C ASP A 847 -5.97 -5.83 -47.81
N SER A 848 -7.11 -6.34 -47.40
CA SER A 848 -8.36 -5.63 -47.51
C SER A 848 -8.47 -4.77 -46.26
N THR A 849 -7.89 -3.58 -46.33
CA THR A 849 -8.22 -2.46 -45.48
C THR A 849 -9.72 -2.28 -45.47
N VAL A 850 -10.37 -2.75 -44.43
CA VAL A 850 -11.74 -2.37 -44.09
C VAL A 850 -11.68 -0.98 -43.53
N ALA A 851 -11.71 0.00 -44.42
CA ALA A 851 -12.08 1.36 -44.10
C ALA A 851 -13.54 1.34 -43.63
N SER A 852 -13.75 1.77 -42.41
CA SER A 852 -15.05 2.11 -41.86
C SER A 852 -15.56 3.38 -42.53
N ASP A 853 -16.36 3.29 -43.56
CA ASP A 853 -17.25 4.37 -44.03
C ASP A 853 -18.63 3.78 -44.29
N VAL A 854 -19.57 4.15 -43.43
CA VAL A 854 -21.00 4.02 -43.64
C VAL A 854 -21.49 5.39 -44.10
N PRO A 855 -21.94 5.53 -45.36
CA PRO A 855 -22.84 6.64 -45.70
C PRO A 855 -24.28 6.16 -45.60
N ALA A 856 -25.08 7.04 -45.04
CA ALA A 856 -26.52 6.95 -45.02
C ALA A 856 -27.13 7.23 -46.40
N SER A 857 -28.32 6.58 -46.62
CA SER A 857 -29.36 6.87 -47.62
C SER A 857 -29.06 6.68 -49.11
N ASP A 858 -29.70 5.71 -49.74
CA ASP A 858 -30.88 5.98 -50.57
C ASP A 858 -31.50 4.68 -51.11
N THR A 859 -32.81 4.67 -51.05
CA THR A 859 -33.72 3.73 -51.65
C THR A 859 -33.57 3.67 -53.19
N GLN A 860 -33.41 2.43 -53.73
CA GLN A 860 -34.05 2.07 -55.01
C GLN A 860 -34.16 0.55 -55.15
N GLU A 861 -35.41 0.16 -55.42
CA GLU A 861 -35.85 -1.19 -55.77
C GLU A 861 -35.14 -1.71 -57.04
N CYS A 862 -34.79 -3.03 -57.06
CA CYS A 862 -34.88 -3.87 -58.23
C CYS A 862 -35.04 -5.33 -57.84
N GLU A 863 -36.09 -5.89 -58.34
CA GLU A 863 -36.50 -7.29 -58.30
C GLU A 863 -35.47 -8.24 -58.92
N ASN A 864 -35.20 -9.41 -58.25
CA ASN A 864 -35.46 -10.74 -58.81
C ASN A 864 -34.80 -11.85 -57.96
N GLY A 865 -35.65 -12.73 -57.48
CA GLY A 865 -35.64 -14.17 -57.58
C GLY A 865 -34.56 -14.97 -56.84
N GLY A 866 -34.92 -15.60 -55.74
CA GLY A 866 -34.21 -16.75 -55.18
C GLY A 866 -34.28 -16.81 -53.63
N GLU A 867 -35.10 -17.70 -53.12
CA GLU A 867 -35.43 -17.87 -51.70
C GLU A 867 -34.25 -17.96 -50.73
N PRO A 868 -34.51 -17.42 -49.51
CA PRO A 868 -34.16 -18.19 -48.31
C PRO A 868 -35.29 -18.15 -47.26
N PHE A 869 -36.16 -19.13 -47.30
CA PHE A 869 -37.27 -19.29 -46.32
C PHE A 869 -36.86 -19.94 -44.97
N SER A 870 -35.61 -20.30 -44.77
CA SER A 870 -35.17 -20.95 -43.51
C SER A 870 -34.71 -20.00 -42.40
N SER A 871 -34.18 -18.82 -42.74
CA SER A 871 -33.66 -17.88 -41.73
C SER A 871 -34.75 -17.06 -40.99
N LEU A 872 -35.81 -16.70 -41.70
CA LEU A 872 -36.92 -15.92 -41.12
C LEU A 872 -37.76 -16.69 -40.10
N ARG A 873 -37.84 -18.02 -40.19
CA ARG A 873 -38.53 -18.86 -39.18
C ARG A 873 -37.67 -19.05 -37.92
N ALA A 874 -36.37 -19.16 -38.06
CA ALA A 874 -35.45 -19.26 -36.92
C ALA A 874 -35.40 -17.96 -36.10
N ASP A 875 -35.40 -16.80 -36.77
CA ASP A 875 -35.43 -15.50 -36.11
C ASP A 875 -36.76 -15.22 -35.37
N ALA A 876 -37.88 -15.60 -35.97
CA ALA A 876 -39.21 -15.46 -35.34
C ALA A 876 -39.37 -16.37 -34.11
N ALA A 877 -38.88 -17.58 -34.15
CA ALA A 877 -38.90 -18.52 -33.01
C ALA A 877 -37.98 -18.04 -31.88
N ALA A 878 -36.81 -17.52 -32.19
CA ALA A 878 -35.88 -16.94 -31.23
C ALA A 878 -36.47 -15.68 -30.57
N GLN A 879 -37.14 -14.82 -31.35
CA GLN A 879 -37.80 -13.65 -30.84
C GLN A 879 -38.97 -13.98 -29.91
N GLN A 880 -39.75 -14.98 -30.22
CA GLN A 880 -40.85 -15.48 -29.40
C GLN A 880 -40.31 -15.98 -28.04
N VAL A 881 -39.24 -16.74 -28.01
CA VAL A 881 -38.62 -17.24 -26.76
C VAL A 881 -38.09 -16.09 -25.94
N LEU A 882 -37.47 -15.04 -26.56
CA LEU A 882 -37.00 -13.87 -25.88
C LEU A 882 -38.12 -13.05 -25.24
N ASP A 883 -39.25 -12.91 -25.91
CA ASP A 883 -40.39 -12.17 -25.37
C ASP A 883 -41.09 -12.93 -24.26
N GLU A 884 -41.18 -14.24 -24.32
CA GLU A 884 -41.67 -15.09 -23.22
C GLU A 884 -40.73 -15.06 -22.01
N LEU A 885 -39.42 -15.05 -22.23
CA LEU A 885 -38.41 -14.93 -21.16
C LEU A 885 -38.49 -13.58 -20.43
N ARG A 886 -38.73 -12.49 -21.18
CA ARG A 886 -38.90 -11.14 -20.60
C ARG A 886 -40.18 -10.99 -19.78
N ALA A 887 -41.21 -11.73 -20.13
CA ALA A 887 -42.52 -11.71 -19.46
C ALA A 887 -42.57 -12.66 -18.25
N LEU A 888 -41.57 -13.50 -18.04
CA LEU A 888 -41.54 -14.49 -16.96
C LEU A 888 -41.25 -13.85 -15.60
N ASP A 889 -42.14 -14.07 -14.64
CA ASP A 889 -41.93 -13.68 -13.25
C ASP A 889 -41.13 -14.78 -12.52
N LEU A 890 -39.83 -14.50 -12.27
CA LEU A 890 -38.91 -15.46 -11.67
C LEU A 890 -39.25 -15.76 -10.19
N ASP A 891 -39.93 -14.86 -9.49
CA ASP A 891 -40.32 -15.06 -8.10
C ASP A 891 -41.60 -15.90 -7.93
N ALA A 892 -42.39 -16.03 -8.99
CA ALA A 892 -43.64 -16.82 -9.01
C ALA A 892 -43.49 -18.25 -9.58
N ILE A 893 -42.34 -18.61 -10.17
CA ILE A 893 -42.12 -19.90 -10.87
C ILE A 893 -41.42 -20.91 -9.94
N THR A 894 -41.96 -22.12 -9.86
CA THR A 894 -41.30 -23.23 -9.15
C THR A 894 -40.16 -23.85 -9.99
N PRO A 895 -39.13 -24.47 -9.36
CA PRO A 895 -38.02 -25.12 -10.08
C PRO A 895 -38.48 -26.15 -11.13
N ARG A 896 -39.59 -26.85 -10.89
CA ARG A 896 -40.16 -27.80 -11.81
C ARG A 896 -40.77 -27.12 -13.04
N GLN A 897 -41.52 -26.05 -12.82
CA GLN A 897 -42.11 -25.25 -13.91
C GLN A 897 -41.02 -24.55 -14.74
N ALA A 898 -39.95 -24.11 -14.12
CA ALA A 898 -38.79 -23.52 -14.82
C ALA A 898 -38.14 -24.59 -15.76
N ALA A 899 -37.96 -25.81 -15.27
CA ALA A 899 -37.41 -26.90 -16.09
C ALA A 899 -38.35 -27.31 -17.26
N GLU A 900 -39.65 -27.32 -17.03
CA GLU A 900 -40.66 -27.58 -18.08
C GLU A 900 -40.65 -26.47 -19.15
N GLN A 901 -40.53 -25.21 -18.75
CA GLN A 901 -40.46 -24.05 -19.66
C GLN A 901 -39.17 -24.04 -20.48
N LEU A 902 -38.01 -24.35 -19.87
CA LEU A 902 -36.74 -24.48 -20.57
C LEU A 902 -36.76 -25.60 -21.63
N ASN A 903 -37.37 -26.74 -21.33
CA ASN A 903 -37.53 -27.81 -22.32
C ASN A 903 -38.44 -27.40 -23.48
N ARG A 904 -39.52 -26.64 -23.20
CA ARG A 904 -40.42 -26.12 -24.24
C ARG A 904 -39.71 -25.13 -25.18
N TRP A 905 -38.91 -24.23 -24.62
CA TRP A 905 -38.13 -23.28 -25.41
C TRP A 905 -37.07 -23.98 -26.24
N ARG A 906 -36.44 -25.03 -25.71
CA ARG A 906 -35.50 -25.86 -26.47
C ARG A 906 -36.18 -26.54 -27.65
N GLU A 907 -37.40 -27.04 -27.49
CA GLU A 907 -38.18 -27.66 -28.62
C GLU A 907 -38.56 -26.63 -29.70
N VAL A 908 -38.91 -25.38 -29.27
CA VAL A 908 -39.24 -24.27 -30.20
C VAL A 908 -38.03 -23.84 -31.01
N LEU A 909 -36.83 -23.87 -30.39
CA LEU A 909 -35.58 -23.45 -31.04
C LEU A 909 -34.89 -24.57 -31.83
N GLN A 910 -35.31 -25.85 -31.71
CA GLN A 910 -34.75 -26.94 -32.53
C GLN A 910 -35.31 -26.85 -33.96
N PRO A 911 -34.42 -26.77 -34.97
CA PRO A 911 -34.91 -26.81 -36.37
C PRO A 911 -35.62 -28.15 -36.63
N SER A 912 -36.85 -28.07 -37.11
CA SER A 912 -37.61 -29.23 -37.56
C SER A 912 -36.93 -29.79 -38.82
N GLY A 913 -35.99 -30.70 -38.61
CA GLY A 913 -35.27 -31.39 -39.66
C GLY A 913 -35.05 -32.84 -39.26
N SER A 914 -35.73 -33.73 -39.97
CA SER A 914 -35.74 -35.18 -39.92
C SER A 914 -34.40 -35.83 -39.77
#